data_73b94135acdd30fc40bea3ad2298712d
#
_entry.id   73b94135acdd30fc40bea3ad2298712d
#
_cell.length_a   1.000
_cell.length_b   1.000
_cell.length_c   1.000
_cell.angle_alpha   90.00
_cell.angle_beta   90.00
_cell.angle_gamma   90.00
#
_symmetry.space_group_name_H-M   'P 1'
#
loop_
_entity.id
_entity.type
_entity.pdbx_description
1 polymer ?
#
loop_
_entity_poly.entity_id
_entity_poly.type
_entity_poly.pdbx_seq_one_letter_code
_entity_poly.pdbx_strand_id
1 'polypeptide(L)'
;MVVSTVAFYDETSSTPGNVNPRSDDSYNYGGLFGNVGETGVVKNLTIGKNCLFDTFSYGGAIAGSNLGLIENCANYGTVKTYFSEAGGIVGDLKAKGTVRSCFNGGNVYAGYTYAGGIAGKSTSATIENCQNAGDVAAKFLNPYQAEGRQYGAGGIVGSAAAGTKLVNVLNSGKVSSFKQVGGIVGAQVATAASPTKVINGVNYGIVVSTDDASTGGALVGVNTLGTFENAVYDKQIQKVGAVGLANVSGITALKTADLASAKVALPDSAWTKADGVYPMLSFAKDLALAKLQARSVVKFAEGNCAAYVTSAAQLCNTADVAWSVKTGSNFSVAGEKLSVTVPAEGAVSDVLVSAADGYVRELPLTSLNGKILDGDGTEAVPYLITSTADWKKVSDFIASTGFDFEGSYFKLTTNLDFTDTAFPVIAGGGKAFQADFNGGGFTIDNVAVNATEKTDANYGLFGVVGAEGCVHDLTVGKNSVINAYTSAGGVVGALYGVVYNAKNYAAVATTGTISAGGIAGTAYEGSQLKSCANYGKVTAKTTNAGGIFGASAPSSRVAVDSCVNYGEVTATTQYAGGVAGYASVYAKACANYGKVTAVTNYAGGIIGDALLPSGVSYSFNKGEVTAKKAYAAGIVALNVVHNNATPFVIDSCYNAGTVLVPSTSGSLGGVAGNMLAGTRISRCYNVSDVSTNGSYVGGVVSRLVSNATVFSTITDCYNEGAVTGTMHVGGIVGNATVTGSDSTYVARCYNLGTITSTNEKNGFAGGIGGTLKAFVEDCYNVGDVTGAGKNVGGIAGYNGSQSKAMYRCFNVGNVTGAVSYTHLRAHETGRNLV
;
A
#
# COMPACT_ATOMS: atom_id res chain seq x y z
N MET A 1 -12.53 41.26 20.37
CA MET A 1 -13.92 41.52 19.91
C MET A 1 -14.64 40.22 19.77
N VAL A 2 -15.84 40.08 20.29
CA VAL A 2 -16.68 38.91 20.14
C VAL A 2 -17.85 39.27 19.21
N VAL A 3 -18.02 38.53 18.12
CA VAL A 3 -19.18 38.62 17.22
C VAL A 3 -20.15 37.52 17.62
N SER A 4 -21.28 37.86 18.25
CA SER A 4 -22.14 36.87 18.92
C SER A 4 -23.24 36.28 18.06
N THR A 5 -23.67 37.03 17.02
CA THR A 5 -24.73 36.53 16.11
C THR A 5 -24.56 37.18 14.74
N VAL A 6 -24.24 36.39 13.74
CA VAL A 6 -24.21 36.79 12.33
C VAL A 6 -24.78 35.63 11.51
N ALA A 7 -25.72 35.93 10.64
CA ALA A 7 -26.12 35.02 9.56
C ALA A 7 -25.70 35.68 8.24
N PHE A 8 -24.76 35.05 7.53
CA PHE A 8 -24.36 35.49 6.20
C PHE A 8 -24.96 34.49 5.20
N TYR A 9 -25.86 34.95 4.37
CA TYR A 9 -26.45 34.14 3.30
C TYR A 9 -26.04 34.74 1.95
N ASP A 10 -25.49 33.90 1.10
CA ASP A 10 -25.35 34.26 -0.31
C ASP A 10 -26.68 33.93 -1.01
N GLU A 11 -27.41 34.95 -1.48
CA GLU A 11 -28.75 34.82 -2.07
C GLU A 11 -28.78 33.96 -3.35
N THR A 12 -27.63 33.56 -3.86
CA THR A 12 -27.53 32.64 -5.01
C THR A 12 -27.80 31.17 -4.66
N SER A 13 -27.94 30.82 -3.37
CA SER A 13 -28.10 29.47 -2.88
C SER A 13 -29.53 28.94 -2.79
N SER A 14 -30.57 29.68 -3.21
CA SER A 14 -31.95 29.46 -2.78
C SER A 14 -32.80 28.50 -3.62
N THR A 15 -32.28 27.60 -4.43
CA THR A 15 -33.15 26.58 -5.07
C THR A 15 -32.49 25.20 -5.16
N PRO A 16 -33.02 24.20 -4.42
CA PRO A 16 -32.63 22.81 -4.65
C PRO A 16 -33.31 22.33 -5.94
N GLY A 17 -32.55 22.18 -7.03
CA GLY A 17 -33.08 21.42 -8.16
C GLY A 17 -32.66 21.86 -9.56
N ASN A 18 -32.20 23.08 -9.79
CA ASN A 18 -31.83 23.51 -11.14
C ASN A 18 -30.77 24.62 -11.09
N VAL A 19 -29.54 24.24 -10.72
CA VAL A 19 -28.43 25.21 -10.81
C VAL A 19 -27.70 24.99 -12.12
N ASN A 20 -28.08 25.77 -13.13
CA ASN A 20 -27.18 26.01 -14.24
C ASN A 20 -26.03 26.87 -13.68
N PRO A 21 -24.75 26.42 -13.66
CA PRO A 21 -23.68 27.28 -13.20
C PRO A 21 -23.66 28.53 -14.07
N ARG A 22 -23.74 29.69 -13.43
CA ARG A 22 -23.56 30.95 -14.15
C ARG A 22 -22.20 30.91 -14.85
N SER A 23 -22.19 31.33 -16.09
CA SER A 23 -21.03 31.35 -16.99
C SER A 23 -20.04 32.50 -16.72
N ASP A 24 -20.17 33.17 -15.58
CA ASP A 24 -19.25 34.20 -15.13
C ASP A 24 -18.42 33.65 -13.95
N ASP A 25 -17.12 33.56 -14.12
CA ASP A 25 -16.09 33.08 -13.18
C ASP A 25 -15.97 33.96 -11.91
N SER A 26 -17.04 34.55 -11.40
CA SER A 26 -17.00 35.33 -10.16
C SER A 26 -16.98 34.39 -8.95
N TYR A 27 -15.79 34.07 -8.47
CA TYR A 27 -15.56 33.34 -7.22
C TYR A 27 -16.04 34.22 -6.04
N ASN A 28 -17.13 33.87 -5.39
CA ASN A 28 -17.61 34.56 -4.22
C ASN A 28 -16.85 34.10 -2.99
N TYR A 29 -16.10 34.97 -2.38
CA TYR A 29 -15.39 34.74 -1.12
C TYR A 29 -16.26 35.17 0.05
N GLY A 30 -16.81 34.21 0.81
CA GLY A 30 -17.70 34.50 1.93
C GLY A 30 -17.01 34.38 3.29
N GLY A 31 -17.26 35.33 4.16
CA GLY A 31 -16.72 35.38 5.52
C GLY A 31 -17.00 36.71 6.15
N LEU A 32 -16.55 36.94 7.41
CA LEU A 32 -16.66 38.29 8.00
C LEU A 32 -15.87 39.31 7.14
N PHE A 33 -14.76 38.84 6.56
CA PHE A 33 -14.01 39.55 5.51
C PHE A 33 -14.05 38.72 4.23
N GLY A 34 -14.44 39.30 3.11
CA GLY A 34 -14.37 38.58 1.81
C GLY A 34 -12.94 38.23 1.47
N ASN A 35 -12.04 39.25 1.48
CA ASN A 35 -10.60 39.07 1.22
C ASN A 35 -9.74 39.80 2.24
N VAL A 36 -8.66 39.18 2.71
CA VAL A 36 -7.56 39.77 3.45
C VAL A 36 -6.35 39.88 2.52
N GLY A 37 -5.99 41.09 2.13
CA GLY A 37 -4.88 41.37 1.19
C GLY A 37 -3.49 41.09 1.80
N GLU A 38 -2.41 41.14 1.00
CA GLU A 38 -1.05 40.76 1.40
C GLU A 38 -0.53 41.51 2.64
N THR A 39 -0.90 42.75 2.84
CA THR A 39 -0.52 43.55 4.01
C THR A 39 -1.60 43.59 5.10
N GLY A 40 -2.73 42.92 4.84
CA GLY A 40 -3.88 42.89 5.75
C GLY A 40 -3.60 42.04 6.97
N VAL A 41 -4.06 42.53 8.14
CA VAL A 41 -3.92 41.83 9.41
C VAL A 41 -5.25 41.78 10.15
N VAL A 42 -5.73 40.56 10.43
CA VAL A 42 -6.90 40.32 11.26
C VAL A 42 -6.47 39.56 12.50
N LYS A 43 -6.73 40.11 13.69
CA LYS A 43 -6.33 39.44 14.94
C LYS A 43 -7.26 39.72 16.12
N ASN A 44 -7.18 38.80 17.09
CA ASN A 44 -7.91 38.87 18.37
C ASN A 44 -9.43 38.93 18.18
N LEU A 45 -9.95 38.12 17.23
CA LEU A 45 -11.37 38.08 16.87
C LEU A 45 -11.97 36.73 17.23
N THR A 46 -13.13 36.76 17.91
CA THR A 46 -13.89 35.53 18.22
C THR A 46 -15.27 35.58 17.56
N ILE A 47 -15.59 34.54 16.80
CA ILE A 47 -16.90 34.28 16.22
C ILE A 47 -17.68 33.35 17.17
N GLY A 48 -18.85 33.80 17.60
CA GLY A 48 -19.70 33.09 18.56
C GLY A 48 -20.42 31.91 17.94
N LYS A 49 -20.89 30.98 18.80
CA LYS A 49 -21.52 29.72 18.39
C LYS A 49 -22.86 29.87 17.61
N ASN A 50 -23.51 30.98 17.71
CA ASN A 50 -24.76 31.27 16.99
C ASN A 50 -24.54 31.90 15.62
N CYS A 51 -23.28 32.06 15.16
CA CYS A 51 -22.97 32.58 13.85
C CYS A 51 -23.04 31.47 12.79
N LEU A 52 -23.61 31.83 11.64
CA LEU A 52 -23.71 30.94 10.47
C LEU A 52 -23.17 31.71 9.25
N PHE A 53 -22.21 31.09 8.58
CA PHE A 53 -21.68 31.49 7.28
C PHE A 53 -22.11 30.45 6.26
N ASP A 54 -23.11 30.76 5.46
CA ASP A 54 -23.66 29.91 4.42
C ASP A 54 -23.37 30.55 3.05
N THR A 55 -22.43 30.01 2.31
CA THR A 55 -21.87 30.66 1.12
C THR A 55 -21.89 29.71 -0.08
N PHE A 56 -21.97 30.27 -1.27
CA PHE A 56 -21.93 29.47 -2.50
C PHE A 56 -20.53 28.89 -2.78
N SER A 57 -19.51 29.71 -2.65
CA SER A 57 -18.10 29.34 -2.90
C SER A 57 -17.25 29.56 -1.66
N TYR A 58 -15.97 29.70 -1.79
CA TYR A 58 -14.94 29.81 -0.75
C TYR A 58 -15.41 30.45 0.56
N GLY A 59 -15.84 29.67 1.54
CA GLY A 59 -16.37 30.13 2.81
C GLY A 59 -15.39 29.97 3.97
N GLY A 60 -15.22 31.02 4.77
CA GLY A 60 -14.48 30.97 6.04
C GLY A 60 -15.11 31.89 7.06
N ALA A 61 -15.12 31.53 8.36
CA ALA A 61 -15.76 32.37 9.36
C ALA A 61 -15.08 33.75 9.49
N ILE A 62 -13.76 33.79 9.38
CA ILE A 62 -12.99 35.04 9.43
C ILE A 62 -12.85 35.64 8.03
N ALA A 63 -12.38 34.88 7.07
CA ALA A 63 -12.16 35.36 5.71
C ALA A 63 -12.51 34.30 4.65
N GLY A 64 -13.13 34.73 3.56
CA GLY A 64 -13.30 33.88 2.36
C GLY A 64 -11.96 33.58 1.70
N SER A 65 -11.06 34.58 1.61
CA SER A 65 -9.70 34.43 1.07
C SER A 65 -8.68 35.20 1.92
N ASN A 66 -7.47 34.67 2.06
CA ASN A 66 -6.39 35.30 2.83
C ASN A 66 -5.04 35.22 2.11
N LEU A 67 -4.42 36.39 1.88
CA LEU A 67 -3.04 36.59 1.46
C LEU A 67 -2.16 37.25 2.55
N GLY A 68 -2.79 37.75 3.63
CA GLY A 68 -2.16 38.45 4.74
C GLY A 68 -2.00 37.59 5.98
N LEU A 69 -2.20 38.18 7.15
CA LEU A 69 -2.09 37.54 8.44
C LEU A 69 -3.46 37.47 9.16
N ILE A 70 -3.88 36.26 9.53
CA ILE A 70 -4.94 36.01 10.50
C ILE A 70 -4.32 35.40 11.74
N GLU A 71 -4.44 36.10 12.90
CA GLU A 71 -3.74 35.72 14.11
C GLU A 71 -4.62 35.82 15.35
N ASN A 72 -4.46 34.82 16.25
CA ASN A 72 -5.17 34.77 17.54
C ASN A 72 -6.69 34.96 17.38
N CYS A 73 -7.27 34.25 16.40
CA CYS A 73 -8.71 34.28 16.13
C CYS A 73 -9.35 32.94 16.49
N ALA A 74 -10.62 32.97 16.92
CA ALA A 74 -11.39 31.77 17.23
C ALA A 74 -12.74 31.78 16.51
N ASN A 75 -13.12 30.63 15.96
CA ASN A 75 -14.45 30.40 15.40
C ASN A 75 -15.19 29.33 16.20
N TYR A 76 -16.38 29.61 16.66
CA TYR A 76 -17.34 28.65 17.22
C TYR A 76 -18.62 28.56 16.37
N GLY A 77 -18.76 29.42 15.37
CA GLY A 77 -19.88 29.45 14.43
C GLY A 77 -19.80 28.35 13.37
N THR A 78 -20.87 28.10 12.68
CA THR A 78 -20.92 27.11 11.59
C THR A 78 -20.55 27.76 10.26
N VAL A 79 -19.71 27.07 9.48
CA VAL A 79 -19.37 27.44 8.10
C VAL A 79 -19.89 26.37 7.15
N LYS A 80 -20.62 26.80 6.12
CA LYS A 80 -21.10 25.93 5.06
C LYS A 80 -20.80 26.53 3.70
N THR A 81 -20.45 25.67 2.74
CA THR A 81 -20.38 26.06 1.33
C THR A 81 -21.18 25.08 0.49
N TYR A 82 -21.79 25.59 -0.57
CA TYR A 82 -22.53 24.72 -1.49
C TYR A 82 -21.61 24.12 -2.54
N PHE A 83 -20.72 24.91 -3.15
CA PHE A 83 -19.98 24.50 -4.35
C PHE A 83 -18.45 24.34 -4.17
N SER A 84 -17.82 25.22 -3.41
CA SER A 84 -16.34 25.22 -3.25
C SER A 84 -15.90 24.90 -1.82
N GLU A 85 -14.67 25.28 -1.53
CA GLU A 85 -13.97 24.96 -0.30
C GLU A 85 -14.54 25.68 0.92
N ALA A 86 -14.70 24.95 2.02
CA ALA A 86 -15.09 25.48 3.32
C ALA A 86 -13.95 25.37 4.32
N GLY A 87 -13.62 26.45 5.02
CA GLY A 87 -12.65 26.47 6.11
C GLY A 87 -13.21 27.10 7.39
N GLY A 88 -12.90 26.53 8.55
CA GLY A 88 -13.38 27.07 9.82
C GLY A 88 -12.89 28.49 10.09
N ILE A 89 -11.72 28.86 9.58
CA ILE A 89 -11.13 30.21 9.69
C ILE A 89 -11.11 30.89 8.31
N VAL A 90 -10.60 30.21 7.28
CA VAL A 90 -10.43 30.76 5.93
C VAL A 90 -10.82 29.76 4.85
N GLY A 91 -11.60 30.21 3.83
CA GLY A 91 -11.99 29.37 2.69
C GLY A 91 -10.79 29.02 1.82
N ASP A 92 -10.09 30.03 1.26
CA ASP A 92 -8.93 29.89 0.37
C ASP A 92 -7.70 30.63 0.95
N LEU A 93 -6.74 29.89 1.49
CA LEU A 93 -5.48 30.43 1.99
C LEU A 93 -4.45 30.45 0.86
N LYS A 94 -4.19 31.63 0.34
CA LYS A 94 -3.35 31.86 -0.84
C LYS A 94 -1.88 32.06 -0.50
N ALA A 95 -1.06 32.09 -1.54
CA ALA A 95 0.39 32.24 -1.44
C ALA A 95 0.80 33.41 -0.54
N LYS A 96 1.78 33.17 0.38
CA LYS A 96 2.28 34.06 1.44
C LYS A 96 1.30 34.28 2.59
N GLY A 97 0.02 33.95 2.45
CA GLY A 97 -0.96 34.06 3.52
C GLY A 97 -0.57 33.21 4.74
N THR A 98 -0.85 33.74 5.92
CA THR A 98 -0.54 33.07 7.19
C THR A 98 -1.77 33.03 8.09
N VAL A 99 -2.02 31.85 8.68
CA VAL A 99 -2.99 31.67 9.76
C VAL A 99 -2.20 31.16 10.97
N ARG A 100 -2.21 31.91 12.07
CA ARG A 100 -1.41 31.61 13.25
C ARG A 100 -2.19 31.72 14.54
N SER A 101 -1.98 30.78 15.46
CA SER A 101 -2.60 30.73 16.79
C SER A 101 -4.13 30.86 16.72
N CYS A 102 -4.75 30.17 15.75
CA CYS A 102 -6.18 30.22 15.54
C CYS A 102 -6.86 28.92 15.96
N PHE A 103 -8.08 29.03 16.46
CA PHE A 103 -8.87 27.91 16.97
C PHE A 103 -10.21 27.83 16.22
N ASN A 104 -10.54 26.63 15.72
CA ASN A 104 -11.89 26.35 15.24
C ASN A 104 -12.58 25.34 16.15
N GLY A 105 -13.68 25.75 16.79
CA GLY A 105 -14.61 24.91 17.54
C GLY A 105 -15.95 24.78 16.86
N GLY A 106 -16.15 25.47 15.75
CA GLY A 106 -17.38 25.43 14.95
C GLY A 106 -17.37 24.35 13.89
N ASN A 107 -18.55 23.93 13.44
CA ASN A 107 -18.69 22.92 12.41
C ASN A 107 -18.44 23.49 11.01
N VAL A 108 -17.80 22.67 10.15
CA VAL A 108 -17.43 23.04 8.77
C VAL A 108 -18.00 22.03 7.78
N TYR A 109 -18.76 22.50 6.81
CA TYR A 109 -19.40 21.67 5.80
C TYR A 109 -19.12 22.18 4.38
N ALA A 110 -18.50 21.36 3.54
CA ALA A 110 -18.40 21.60 2.10
C ALA A 110 -19.38 20.67 1.37
N GLY A 111 -20.19 21.25 0.49
CA GLY A 111 -21.18 20.47 -0.27
C GLY A 111 -20.60 19.76 -1.49
N TYR A 112 -19.46 20.21 -2.02
CA TYR A 112 -19.01 19.73 -3.33
C TYR A 112 -17.50 19.49 -3.48
N THR A 113 -16.62 20.16 -2.72
CA THR A 113 -15.16 19.99 -2.83
C THR A 113 -14.51 19.69 -1.48
N TYR A 114 -13.70 20.59 -0.94
CA TYR A 114 -12.87 20.33 0.22
C TYR A 114 -13.35 21.08 1.47
N ALA A 115 -13.42 20.38 2.59
CA ALA A 115 -13.65 20.96 3.91
C ALA A 115 -12.39 20.88 4.78
N GLY A 116 -12.00 21.97 5.44
CA GLY A 116 -10.89 21.99 6.38
C GLY A 116 -11.25 22.72 7.68
N GLY A 117 -10.83 22.18 8.82
CA GLY A 117 -11.14 22.80 10.12
C GLY A 117 -10.56 24.21 10.28
N ILE A 118 -9.43 24.51 9.63
CA ILE A 118 -8.81 25.83 9.60
C ILE A 118 -8.93 26.44 8.20
N ALA A 119 -8.49 25.74 7.16
CA ALA A 119 -8.56 26.23 5.79
C ALA A 119 -9.19 25.21 4.85
N GLY A 120 -10.12 25.62 4.00
CA GLY A 120 -10.69 24.76 2.97
C GLY A 120 -9.63 24.32 1.96
N LYS A 121 -8.87 25.30 1.45
CA LYS A 121 -7.72 25.10 0.57
C LYS A 121 -6.53 25.92 1.04
N SER A 122 -5.32 25.43 0.80
CA SER A 122 -4.07 26.16 1.07
C SER A 122 -3.06 25.97 -0.05
N THR A 123 -2.42 27.05 -0.51
CA THR A 123 -1.43 27.05 -1.58
C THR A 123 -0.26 27.96 -1.23
N SER A 124 0.95 27.41 -1.13
CA SER A 124 2.20 28.14 -0.82
C SER A 124 2.06 29.09 0.39
N ALA A 125 1.38 28.63 1.43
CA ALA A 125 0.99 29.42 2.60
C ALA A 125 1.36 28.70 3.90
N THR A 126 1.23 29.38 5.03
CA THR A 126 1.60 28.84 6.35
C THR A 126 0.41 28.79 7.30
N ILE A 127 0.24 27.65 7.95
CA ILE A 127 -0.66 27.44 9.09
C ILE A 127 0.20 27.01 10.27
N GLU A 128 0.18 27.81 11.34
CA GLU A 128 1.06 27.60 12.48
C GLU A 128 0.31 27.73 13.80
N ASN A 129 0.57 26.82 14.75
CA ASN A 129 -0.07 26.80 16.05
C ASN A 129 -1.61 26.89 15.95
N CYS A 130 -2.22 26.05 15.12
CA CYS A 130 -3.67 26.07 14.90
C CYS A 130 -4.33 24.78 15.34
N GLN A 131 -5.52 24.89 15.94
CA GLN A 131 -6.29 23.74 16.40
C GLN A 131 -7.71 23.74 15.85
N ASN A 132 -8.14 22.56 15.39
CA ASN A 132 -9.54 22.27 15.13
C ASN A 132 -10.11 21.32 16.20
N ALA A 133 -11.25 21.70 16.77
CA ALA A 133 -12.05 20.88 17.66
C ALA A 133 -13.50 20.71 17.17
N GLY A 134 -13.89 21.41 16.11
CA GLY A 134 -15.19 21.30 15.48
C GLY A 134 -15.27 20.14 14.47
N ASP A 135 -16.48 19.68 14.17
CA ASP A 135 -16.69 18.66 13.16
C ASP A 135 -16.48 19.21 11.74
N VAL A 136 -15.76 18.44 10.92
CA VAL A 136 -15.47 18.79 9.53
C VAL A 136 -16.06 17.73 8.61
N ALA A 137 -16.88 18.13 7.65
CA ALA A 137 -17.49 17.21 6.70
C ALA A 137 -17.51 17.74 5.27
N ALA A 138 -17.03 16.92 4.33
CA ALA A 138 -17.31 17.11 2.92
C ALA A 138 -18.40 16.11 2.52
N LYS A 139 -19.62 16.61 2.23
CA LYS A 139 -20.78 15.80 1.87
C LYS A 139 -21.17 16.10 0.44
N PHE A 140 -21.24 15.08 -0.36
CA PHE A 140 -21.74 15.19 -1.71
C PHE A 140 -23.27 15.38 -1.71
N LEU A 141 -23.75 16.49 -2.27
CA LEU A 141 -25.18 16.79 -2.31
C LEU A 141 -25.91 16.22 -3.54
N ASN A 142 -25.19 15.79 -4.59
CA ASN A 142 -25.79 15.25 -5.80
C ASN A 142 -25.08 13.95 -6.27
N PRO A 143 -25.69 12.76 -6.06
CA PRO A 143 -25.09 11.48 -6.43
C PRO A 143 -24.87 11.27 -7.94
N TYR A 144 -25.53 12.05 -8.80
CA TYR A 144 -25.44 11.89 -10.26
C TYR A 144 -24.26 12.61 -10.91
N GLN A 145 -23.43 13.34 -10.16
CA GLN A 145 -22.26 14.06 -10.66
C GLN A 145 -20.91 13.58 -10.04
N ALA A 146 -20.92 12.40 -9.42
CA ALA A 146 -19.79 11.87 -8.63
C ALA A 146 -18.56 11.44 -9.45
N GLU A 147 -18.71 11.16 -10.73
CA GLU A 147 -17.62 10.65 -11.55
C GLU A 147 -16.62 11.77 -11.94
N GLY A 148 -15.35 11.60 -11.55
CA GLY A 148 -14.22 12.42 -11.99
C GLY A 148 -13.88 13.65 -11.14
N ARG A 149 -14.57 13.94 -10.02
CA ARG A 149 -14.29 15.10 -9.18
C ARG A 149 -13.53 14.73 -7.89
N GLN A 150 -12.66 15.65 -7.47
CA GLN A 150 -11.89 15.54 -6.23
C GLN A 150 -12.61 16.28 -5.10
N TYR A 151 -12.91 15.59 -4.02
CA TYR A 151 -13.49 16.14 -2.80
C TYR A 151 -12.93 15.41 -1.60
N GLY A 152 -12.83 16.10 -0.48
CA GLY A 152 -12.25 15.53 0.71
C GLY A 152 -12.37 16.43 1.94
N ALA A 153 -12.09 15.88 3.09
CA ALA A 153 -12.09 16.60 4.35
C ALA A 153 -10.78 16.41 5.11
N GLY A 154 -10.25 17.50 5.65
CA GLY A 154 -9.10 17.49 6.54
C GLY A 154 -9.38 18.23 7.85
N GLY A 155 -8.93 17.67 8.97
CA GLY A 155 -9.13 18.31 10.26
C GLY A 155 -8.53 19.71 10.36
N ILE A 156 -7.48 19.98 9.58
CA ILE A 156 -6.86 21.31 9.48
C ILE A 156 -7.05 21.88 8.08
N VAL A 157 -6.69 21.17 7.04
CA VAL A 157 -6.80 21.63 5.65
C VAL A 157 -7.49 20.60 4.79
N GLY A 158 -8.52 21.02 4.05
CA GLY A 158 -9.21 20.13 3.09
C GLY A 158 -8.28 19.73 1.94
N SER A 159 -7.70 20.71 1.24
CA SER A 159 -6.72 20.49 0.17
C SER A 159 -5.46 21.34 0.37
N ALA A 160 -4.31 20.72 0.55
CA ALA A 160 -3.01 21.36 0.67
C ALA A 160 -2.22 21.22 -0.64
N ALA A 161 -2.06 22.32 -1.37
CA ALA A 161 -1.30 22.37 -2.60
C ALA A 161 0.20 22.70 -2.34
N ALA A 162 1.00 22.66 -3.40
CA ALA A 162 2.44 22.84 -3.37
C ALA A 162 2.90 24.02 -2.51
N GLY A 163 3.95 23.82 -1.71
CA GLY A 163 4.55 24.83 -0.85
C GLY A 163 3.78 25.17 0.43
N THR A 164 2.66 24.48 0.71
CA THR A 164 1.93 24.65 1.98
C THR A 164 2.75 24.09 3.15
N LYS A 165 2.82 24.84 4.25
CA LYS A 165 3.50 24.45 5.48
C LYS A 165 2.54 24.48 6.67
N LEU A 166 2.42 23.36 7.35
CA LEU A 166 1.67 23.21 8.60
C LEU A 166 2.64 22.92 9.73
N VAL A 167 2.60 23.71 10.81
CA VAL A 167 3.52 23.57 11.95
C VAL A 167 2.73 23.65 13.25
N ASN A 168 2.93 22.68 14.14
CA ASN A 168 2.22 22.60 15.40
C ASN A 168 0.71 22.68 15.18
N VAL A 169 0.13 21.71 14.52
CA VAL A 169 -1.30 21.67 14.20
C VAL A 169 -1.97 20.49 14.88
N LEU A 170 -3.17 20.73 15.40
CA LEU A 170 -3.92 19.74 16.16
C LEU A 170 -5.35 19.61 15.65
N ASN A 171 -5.75 18.39 15.34
CA ASN A 171 -7.17 18.06 15.17
C ASN A 171 -7.67 17.17 16.31
N SER A 172 -8.75 17.60 16.95
CA SER A 172 -9.48 16.84 17.95
C SER A 172 -10.96 16.66 17.59
N GLY A 173 -11.43 17.31 16.52
CA GLY A 173 -12.78 17.17 15.99
C GLY A 173 -12.94 15.97 15.07
N LYS A 174 -14.18 15.54 14.84
CA LYS A 174 -14.51 14.49 13.88
C LYS A 174 -14.34 14.99 12.46
N VAL A 175 -13.71 14.18 11.61
CA VAL A 175 -13.55 14.47 10.18
C VAL A 175 -14.25 13.38 9.37
N SER A 176 -15.11 13.76 8.43
CA SER A 176 -15.85 12.81 7.60
C SER A 176 -15.94 13.25 6.15
N SER A 177 -15.78 12.31 5.22
CA SER A 177 -15.97 12.53 3.79
C SER A 177 -16.26 11.21 3.09
N PHE A 178 -16.77 11.30 1.86
CA PHE A 178 -16.90 10.14 0.99
C PHE A 178 -15.52 9.65 0.52
N LYS A 179 -14.61 10.56 0.14
CA LYS A 179 -13.21 10.25 -0.27
C LYS A 179 -12.24 11.24 0.35
N GLN A 180 -10.93 10.93 0.27
CA GLN A 180 -9.82 11.83 0.63
C GLN A 180 -9.99 12.48 2.00
N VAL A 181 -10.27 11.63 3.02
CA VAL A 181 -10.46 12.10 4.38
C VAL A 181 -9.20 11.89 5.22
N GLY A 182 -8.75 12.96 5.90
CA GLY A 182 -7.57 12.90 6.77
C GLY A 182 -7.71 13.72 8.05
N GLY A 183 -7.16 13.22 9.15
CA GLY A 183 -7.23 13.89 10.44
C GLY A 183 -6.56 15.28 10.45
N ILE A 184 -5.57 15.50 9.58
CA ILE A 184 -4.91 16.81 9.40
C ILE A 184 -5.21 17.36 8.00
N VAL A 185 -4.95 16.58 6.95
CA VAL A 185 -5.11 17.02 5.56
C VAL A 185 -5.95 16.02 4.77
N GLY A 186 -6.99 16.48 4.06
CA GLY A 186 -7.80 15.63 3.18
C GLY A 186 -7.01 15.16 1.98
N ALA A 187 -6.51 16.09 1.17
CA ALA A 187 -5.63 15.82 0.04
C ALA A 187 -4.37 16.67 0.06
N GLN A 188 -3.22 16.03 -0.04
CA GLN A 188 -1.93 16.68 -0.25
C GLN A 188 -1.53 16.54 -1.72
N VAL A 189 -1.48 17.66 -2.45
CA VAL A 189 -1.10 17.70 -3.86
C VAL A 189 0.11 18.62 -3.99
N ALA A 190 1.31 18.03 -4.07
CA ALA A 190 2.56 18.74 -4.10
C ALA A 190 3.36 18.45 -5.37
N THR A 191 4.44 19.22 -5.59
CA THR A 191 5.44 18.96 -6.61
C THR A 191 6.79 18.65 -5.93
N ALA A 192 7.67 17.95 -6.61
CA ALA A 192 9.02 17.67 -6.07
C ALA A 192 9.82 18.93 -5.72
N ALA A 193 9.61 20.03 -6.47
CA ALA A 193 10.26 21.32 -6.22
C ALA A 193 9.65 22.10 -5.04
N SER A 194 8.40 21.79 -4.67
CA SER A 194 7.65 22.51 -3.63
C SER A 194 6.77 21.52 -2.86
N PRO A 195 7.34 20.65 -2.03
CA PRO A 195 6.57 19.71 -1.23
C PRO A 195 5.69 20.44 -0.20
N THR A 196 4.55 19.85 0.13
CA THR A 196 3.82 20.25 1.33
C THR A 196 4.53 19.68 2.55
N LYS A 197 4.46 20.37 3.70
CA LYS A 197 5.12 19.93 4.94
C LYS A 197 4.18 19.96 6.13
N VAL A 198 4.15 18.88 6.90
CA VAL A 198 3.48 18.80 8.19
C VAL A 198 4.53 18.52 9.27
N ILE A 199 4.68 19.46 10.20
CA ILE A 199 5.66 19.39 11.29
C ILE A 199 4.91 19.44 12.62
N ASN A 200 5.13 18.48 13.53
CA ASN A 200 4.43 18.34 14.80
C ASN A 200 2.91 18.35 14.63
N GLY A 201 2.40 17.54 13.69
CA GLY A 201 0.97 17.37 13.46
C GLY A 201 0.37 16.32 14.40
N VAL A 202 -0.73 16.64 15.07
CA VAL A 202 -1.39 15.72 16.01
C VAL A 202 -2.84 15.51 15.64
N ASN A 203 -3.28 14.26 15.58
CA ASN A 203 -4.69 13.91 15.44
C ASN A 203 -5.13 12.90 16.50
N TYR A 204 -6.12 13.28 17.29
CA TYR A 204 -6.92 12.38 18.13
C TYR A 204 -8.43 12.57 17.92
N GLY A 205 -8.81 13.26 16.85
CA GLY A 205 -10.20 13.31 16.36
C GLY A 205 -10.52 12.09 15.49
N ILE A 206 -11.76 11.64 15.49
CA ILE A 206 -12.21 10.47 14.71
C ILE A 206 -12.26 10.80 13.22
N VAL A 207 -11.68 9.95 12.38
CA VAL A 207 -11.72 10.08 10.92
C VAL A 207 -12.63 8.99 10.34
N VAL A 208 -13.60 9.38 9.50
CA VAL A 208 -14.60 8.49 8.89
C VAL A 208 -14.62 8.68 7.38
N SER A 209 -14.20 7.67 6.63
CA SER A 209 -14.50 7.57 5.20
C SER A 209 -15.78 6.77 5.00
N THR A 210 -16.70 7.23 4.13
CA THR A 210 -18.00 6.58 3.92
C THR A 210 -18.08 5.79 2.62
N ASP A 211 -17.10 5.88 1.71
CA ASP A 211 -17.07 5.13 0.45
C ASP A 211 -16.03 4.01 0.49
N ASP A 212 -14.77 4.36 0.57
CA ASP A 212 -13.68 3.40 0.47
C ASP A 212 -12.60 3.72 1.52
N ALA A 213 -12.26 2.73 2.34
CA ALA A 213 -11.22 2.84 3.34
C ALA A 213 -9.84 3.20 2.72
N SER A 214 -9.65 2.93 1.43
CA SER A 214 -8.40 3.22 0.72
C SER A 214 -8.06 4.71 0.58
N THR A 215 -9.04 5.61 0.77
CA THR A 215 -8.85 7.07 0.68
C THR A 215 -9.00 7.79 2.02
N GLY A 216 -9.10 7.05 3.11
CA GLY A 216 -9.12 7.56 4.48
C GLY A 216 -7.79 7.38 5.19
N GLY A 217 -7.29 8.40 5.89
CA GLY A 217 -6.06 8.32 6.68
C GLY A 217 -6.16 9.05 8.00
N ALA A 218 -5.60 8.48 9.05
CA ALA A 218 -5.59 9.09 10.39
C ALA A 218 -4.96 10.49 10.42
N LEU A 219 -4.05 10.79 9.51
CA LEU A 219 -3.46 12.11 9.31
C LEU A 219 -3.75 12.68 7.93
N VAL A 220 -3.62 11.90 6.87
CA VAL A 220 -3.78 12.37 5.49
C VAL A 220 -4.56 11.37 4.66
N GLY A 221 -5.61 11.82 3.97
CA GLY A 221 -6.40 10.98 3.08
C GLY A 221 -5.64 10.57 1.81
N VAL A 222 -5.10 11.53 1.09
CA VAL A 222 -4.27 11.30 -0.10
C VAL A 222 -2.99 12.11 -0.01
N ASN A 223 -1.85 11.47 -0.20
CA ASN A 223 -0.54 12.12 -0.20
C ASN A 223 0.17 11.97 -1.55
N THR A 224 0.44 13.09 -2.21
CA THR A 224 1.31 13.16 -3.38
C THR A 224 2.48 14.08 -3.06
N LEU A 225 3.65 13.52 -2.77
CA LEU A 225 4.90 14.25 -2.47
C LEU A 225 4.86 15.18 -1.25
N GLY A 226 3.96 14.95 -0.28
CA GLY A 226 3.99 15.63 1.01
C GLY A 226 4.98 14.96 1.98
N THR A 227 5.58 15.75 2.86
CA THR A 227 6.55 15.29 3.86
C THR A 227 6.03 15.53 5.29
N PHE A 228 6.42 14.65 6.20
CA PHE A 228 6.03 14.69 7.60
C PHE A 228 7.28 14.70 8.49
N GLU A 229 7.19 15.44 9.57
CA GLU A 229 8.20 15.47 10.62
C GLU A 229 7.47 15.48 11.96
N ASN A 230 7.73 14.44 12.78
CA ASN A 230 7.14 14.28 14.10
C ASN A 230 5.60 14.44 14.13
N ALA A 231 4.91 13.80 13.18
CA ALA A 231 3.45 13.76 13.12
C ALA A 231 2.93 12.52 13.85
N VAL A 232 1.91 12.67 14.71
CA VAL A 232 1.42 11.59 15.57
C VAL A 232 -0.10 11.48 15.55
N TYR A 233 -0.62 10.27 15.74
CA TYR A 233 -2.05 10.05 15.90
C TYR A 233 -2.35 8.94 16.92
N ASP A 234 -3.58 8.93 17.43
CA ASP A 234 -4.07 7.88 18.31
C ASP A 234 -4.57 6.70 17.47
N LYS A 235 -3.82 5.60 17.46
CA LYS A 235 -4.14 4.40 16.68
C LYS A 235 -5.28 3.55 17.28
N GLN A 236 -5.62 3.73 18.54
CA GLN A 236 -6.69 3.00 19.19
C GLN A 236 -8.08 3.61 18.92
N ILE A 237 -8.13 4.89 18.59
CA ILE A 237 -9.36 5.58 18.17
C ILE A 237 -9.55 5.50 16.64
N GLN A 238 -8.45 5.52 15.89
CA GLN A 238 -8.48 5.49 14.42
C GLN A 238 -8.53 4.06 13.89
N LYS A 239 -9.55 3.75 13.09
CA LYS A 239 -9.66 2.47 12.36
C LYS A 239 -9.09 2.54 10.93
N VAL A 240 -8.42 3.63 10.59
CA VAL A 240 -7.81 3.88 9.28
C VAL A 240 -6.31 4.04 9.43
N GLY A 241 -5.53 3.63 8.42
CA GLY A 241 -4.08 3.78 8.43
C GLY A 241 -3.63 5.25 8.49
N ALA A 242 -2.34 5.49 8.69
CA ALA A 242 -1.78 6.85 8.81
C ALA A 242 -2.02 7.73 7.57
N VAL A 243 -1.94 7.11 6.40
CA VAL A 243 -2.17 7.74 5.09
C VAL A 243 -2.98 6.77 4.23
N GLY A 244 -3.99 7.25 3.52
CA GLY A 244 -4.90 6.42 2.74
C GLY A 244 -4.26 5.62 1.61
N LEU A 245 -3.10 6.03 1.08
CA LEU A 245 -2.49 5.40 -0.11
C LEU A 245 -0.99 5.10 -0.02
N ALA A 246 -0.26 5.45 1.04
CA ALA A 246 1.18 5.18 1.13
C ALA A 246 1.73 5.28 2.56
N ASN A 247 2.71 4.45 2.91
CA ASN A 247 3.56 4.65 4.09
C ASN A 247 4.50 5.83 3.85
N VAL A 248 4.41 6.83 4.71
CA VAL A 248 5.22 8.03 4.66
C VAL A 248 6.04 8.12 5.95
N SER A 249 7.36 8.36 5.82
CA SER A 249 8.24 8.57 6.97
C SER A 249 7.86 9.82 7.76
N GLY A 250 8.17 9.84 9.06
CA GLY A 250 7.91 10.99 9.94
C GLY A 250 6.52 10.98 10.60
N ILE A 251 5.79 9.86 10.48
CA ILE A 251 4.50 9.63 11.14
C ILE A 251 4.66 8.51 12.18
N THR A 252 4.09 8.71 13.37
CA THR A 252 4.07 7.70 14.44
C THR A 252 2.64 7.45 14.92
N ALA A 253 2.24 6.19 14.89
CA ALA A 253 0.99 5.72 15.49
C ALA A 253 1.23 5.45 17.00
N LEU A 254 0.53 6.14 17.87
CA LEU A 254 0.69 5.98 19.32
C LEU A 254 -0.57 5.35 19.92
N LYS A 255 -0.40 4.57 20.98
CA LYS A 255 -1.54 4.19 21.84
C LYS A 255 -2.06 5.43 22.55
N THR A 256 -3.33 5.41 22.95
CA THR A 256 -3.96 6.51 23.71
C THR A 256 -3.13 6.91 24.94
N ALA A 257 -2.62 5.91 25.70
CA ALA A 257 -1.80 6.17 26.87
C ALA A 257 -0.47 6.86 26.56
N ASP A 258 0.17 6.52 25.43
CA ASP A 258 1.45 7.08 25.03
C ASP A 258 1.27 8.49 24.46
N LEU A 259 0.20 8.73 23.72
CA LEU A 259 -0.14 10.07 23.23
C LEU A 259 -0.62 10.99 24.36
N ALA A 260 -1.41 10.47 25.31
CA ALA A 260 -1.87 11.20 26.50
C ALA A 260 -0.80 11.14 27.63
N SER A 261 0.41 11.54 27.35
CA SER A 261 1.56 11.48 28.26
C SER A 261 2.38 12.77 28.23
N ALA A 262 2.90 13.15 29.39
CA ALA A 262 3.87 14.24 29.50
C ALA A 262 5.15 13.99 28.68
N LYS A 263 5.43 12.72 28.32
CA LYS A 263 6.64 12.28 27.62
C LYS A 263 6.48 12.27 26.08
N VAL A 264 5.28 12.57 25.54
CA VAL A 264 5.10 12.62 24.08
C VAL A 264 6.09 13.60 23.45
N ALA A 265 6.71 13.20 22.34
CA ALA A 265 7.82 13.91 21.70
C ALA A 265 7.34 15.16 20.91
N LEU A 266 6.68 16.10 21.58
CA LEU A 266 6.24 17.39 21.03
C LEU A 266 6.96 18.54 21.73
N PRO A 267 7.28 19.64 21.04
CA PRO A 267 8.06 20.75 21.61
C PRO A 267 7.29 21.53 22.68
N ASP A 268 7.84 21.64 23.90
CA ASP A 268 7.20 22.34 25.04
C ASP A 268 6.92 23.82 24.76
N SER A 269 7.63 24.43 23.83
CA SER A 269 7.39 25.84 23.43
C SER A 269 6.01 26.08 22.80
N ALA A 270 5.41 25.03 22.22
CA ALA A 270 4.11 25.14 21.54
C ALA A 270 3.03 24.25 22.18
N TRP A 271 3.41 23.25 22.97
CA TRP A 271 2.51 22.21 23.46
C TRP A 271 2.47 22.15 24.99
N THR A 272 1.27 22.01 25.53
CA THR A 272 1.03 21.64 26.93
C THR A 272 0.74 20.15 26.99
N LYS A 273 1.51 19.43 27.83
CA LYS A 273 1.47 17.98 27.97
C LYS A 273 1.36 17.58 29.44
N ALA A 274 0.55 16.57 29.73
CA ALA A 274 0.42 15.99 31.07
C ALA A 274 0.00 14.52 30.95
N ASP A 275 0.33 13.72 31.96
CA ASP A 275 -0.07 12.33 32.01
C ASP A 275 -1.59 12.20 32.12
N GLY A 276 -2.18 11.37 31.27
CA GLY A 276 -3.61 11.14 31.18
C GLY A 276 -4.40 12.22 30.48
N VAL A 277 -3.74 13.15 29.79
CA VAL A 277 -4.36 14.20 29.02
C VAL A 277 -3.72 14.24 27.64
N TYR A 278 -4.52 14.28 26.58
CA TYR A 278 -3.99 14.49 25.23
C TYR A 278 -3.24 15.82 25.14
N PRO A 279 -2.20 15.92 24.33
CA PRO A 279 -1.46 17.17 24.16
C PRO A 279 -2.37 18.26 23.60
N MET A 280 -2.22 19.47 24.11
CA MET A 280 -2.92 20.67 23.64
C MET A 280 -1.93 21.71 23.16
N LEU A 281 -2.32 22.52 22.20
CA LEU A 281 -1.55 23.71 21.87
C LEU A 281 -1.63 24.72 23.02
N SER A 282 -0.49 25.27 23.43
CA SER A 282 -0.38 26.12 24.65
C SER A 282 -1.26 27.36 24.59
N PHE A 283 -1.48 27.92 23.38
CA PHE A 283 -2.37 29.09 23.21
C PHE A 283 -3.86 28.74 23.46
N ALA A 284 -4.26 27.47 23.25
CA ALA A 284 -5.65 27.00 23.34
C ALA A 284 -5.95 26.28 24.67
N LYS A 285 -4.95 26.12 25.57
CA LYS A 285 -5.07 25.36 26.82
C LYS A 285 -6.19 25.80 27.77
N ASP A 286 -6.59 27.06 27.70
CA ASP A 286 -7.63 27.63 28.54
C ASP A 286 -9.02 27.66 27.90
N LEU A 287 -9.12 27.29 26.60
CA LEU A 287 -10.40 27.22 25.88
C LEU A 287 -11.19 25.98 26.34
N ALA A 288 -12.46 26.17 26.71
CA ALA A 288 -13.32 25.13 27.28
C ALA A 288 -13.39 23.88 26.38
N LEU A 289 -13.63 24.05 25.07
CA LEU A 289 -13.73 22.95 24.13
C LEU A 289 -12.38 22.21 23.94
N ALA A 290 -11.25 22.93 23.92
CA ALA A 290 -9.93 22.30 23.86
C ALA A 290 -9.63 21.46 25.10
N LYS A 291 -9.95 22.00 26.28
CA LYS A 291 -9.85 21.28 27.56
C LYS A 291 -10.71 20.02 27.57
N LEU A 292 -11.96 20.13 27.16
CA LEU A 292 -12.87 19.01 27.07
C LEU A 292 -12.31 17.90 26.18
N GLN A 293 -11.91 18.25 24.97
CA GLN A 293 -11.36 17.31 23.98
C GLN A 293 -10.09 16.62 24.50
N ALA A 294 -9.17 17.36 25.09
CA ALA A 294 -7.91 16.80 25.61
C ALA A 294 -8.11 15.90 26.84
N ARG A 295 -9.10 16.21 27.68
CA ARG A 295 -9.37 15.46 28.94
C ARG A 295 -10.33 14.31 28.78
N SER A 296 -10.96 14.17 27.64
CA SER A 296 -11.85 13.04 27.33
C SER A 296 -11.06 11.77 27.01
N VAL A 297 -10.18 11.34 27.92
CA VAL A 297 -9.33 10.17 27.82
C VAL A 297 -9.74 9.16 28.89
N VAL A 298 -9.80 7.88 28.52
CA VAL A 298 -10.06 6.78 29.45
C VAL A 298 -8.75 6.06 29.75
N LYS A 299 -8.39 5.94 31.01
CA LYS A 299 -7.28 5.11 31.51
C LYS A 299 -7.79 3.82 32.10
N PHE A 300 -7.11 2.74 31.76
CA PHE A 300 -7.37 1.41 32.33
C PHE A 300 -6.35 1.10 33.43
N ALA A 301 -6.79 0.35 34.46
CA ALA A 301 -5.98 0.07 35.65
C ALA A 301 -4.64 -0.63 35.32
N GLU A 302 -4.54 -1.32 34.20
CA GLU A 302 -3.36 -2.09 33.79
C GLU A 302 -2.53 -1.42 32.66
N GLY A 303 -2.70 -0.12 32.44
CA GLY A 303 -1.87 0.64 31.51
C GLY A 303 -2.23 0.51 30.03
N ASN A 304 -3.22 -0.28 29.65
CA ASN A 304 -3.71 -0.41 28.31
C ASN A 304 -4.93 0.49 28.07
N CYS A 305 -4.74 1.66 27.52
CA CYS A 305 -5.85 2.40 26.93
C CYS A 305 -6.21 1.74 25.61
N ALA A 306 -7.29 0.98 25.60
CA ALA A 306 -7.82 0.36 24.40
C ALA A 306 -9.22 0.90 24.13
N ALA A 307 -9.75 0.67 22.96
CA ALA A 307 -11.17 0.80 22.70
C ALA A 307 -12.00 -0.26 23.46
N TYR A 308 -11.41 -0.97 24.39
CA TYR A 308 -12.06 -1.96 25.24
C TYR A 308 -11.60 -1.87 26.70
N VAL A 309 -12.50 -2.24 27.61
CA VAL A 309 -12.32 -2.26 29.06
C VAL A 309 -12.52 -3.68 29.55
N THR A 310 -11.60 -4.23 30.32
CA THR A 310 -11.72 -5.60 30.84
C THR A 310 -12.42 -5.69 32.20
N SER A 311 -12.32 -4.66 33.05
CA SER A 311 -12.96 -4.71 34.36
C SER A 311 -13.35 -3.34 34.93
N ALA A 312 -12.40 -2.44 35.11
CA ALA A 312 -12.66 -1.10 35.57
C ALA A 312 -11.69 -0.12 34.91
N ALA A 313 -12.21 1.04 34.50
CA ALA A 313 -11.42 2.11 33.95
C ALA A 313 -11.57 3.34 34.82
N GLN A 314 -10.51 4.13 34.91
CA GLN A 314 -10.54 5.44 35.53
C GLN A 314 -10.66 6.51 34.45
N LEU A 315 -11.62 7.40 34.58
CA LEU A 315 -11.75 8.56 33.72
C LEU A 315 -10.68 9.60 34.11
N CYS A 316 -10.04 10.18 33.10
CA CYS A 316 -8.98 11.13 33.34
C CYS A 316 -9.52 12.56 33.47
N ASN A 317 -9.02 13.32 34.46
CA ASN A 317 -9.30 14.73 34.66
C ASN A 317 -10.79 15.09 34.62
N THR A 318 -11.61 14.37 35.39
CA THR A 318 -13.07 14.50 35.40
C THR A 318 -13.59 15.73 36.18
N ALA A 319 -12.76 16.45 36.93
CA ALA A 319 -13.19 17.54 37.78
C ALA A 319 -13.99 18.66 37.07
N ASP A 320 -13.72 18.88 35.78
CA ASP A 320 -14.37 19.88 34.94
C ASP A 320 -15.02 19.28 33.66
N VAL A 321 -15.21 17.94 33.67
CA VAL A 321 -15.85 17.22 32.55
C VAL A 321 -16.90 16.25 33.12
N ALA A 322 -18.14 16.43 32.69
CA ALA A 322 -19.21 15.50 33.01
C ALA A 322 -19.23 14.35 32.01
N TRP A 323 -19.18 13.11 32.52
CA TRP A 323 -19.32 11.91 31.71
C TRP A 323 -20.71 11.32 31.83
N SER A 324 -21.24 10.82 30.74
CA SER A 324 -22.50 10.05 30.70
C SER A 324 -22.50 9.02 29.58
N VAL A 325 -23.41 8.07 29.64
CA VAL A 325 -23.62 7.10 28.56
C VAL A 325 -24.66 7.66 27.61
N LYS A 326 -24.34 7.76 26.33
CA LYS A 326 -25.24 8.27 25.28
C LYS A 326 -26.14 7.17 24.75
N THR A 327 -25.56 6.02 24.43
CA THR A 327 -26.25 4.85 23.89
C THR A 327 -25.72 3.58 24.54
N GLY A 328 -26.65 2.67 24.86
CA GLY A 328 -26.35 1.45 25.60
C GLY A 328 -26.66 1.55 27.08
N SER A 329 -26.51 0.43 27.77
CA SER A 329 -26.74 0.30 29.22
C SER A 329 -25.67 -0.55 29.91
N ASN A 330 -24.61 -0.85 29.18
CA ASN A 330 -23.55 -1.75 29.67
C ASN A 330 -22.52 -1.02 30.51
N PHE A 331 -22.29 0.24 30.23
CA PHE A 331 -21.38 1.08 31.00
C PHE A 331 -22.16 1.97 31.97
N SER A 332 -21.57 2.22 33.12
CA SER A 332 -22.04 3.22 34.08
C SER A 332 -20.87 4.08 34.55
N VAL A 333 -21.15 5.36 34.79
CA VAL A 333 -20.16 6.34 35.24
C VAL A 333 -20.56 6.82 36.62
N ALA A 334 -19.67 6.69 37.60
CA ALA A 334 -19.84 7.19 38.96
C ALA A 334 -18.57 7.96 39.37
N GLY A 335 -18.64 9.30 39.34
CA GLY A 335 -17.46 10.15 39.59
C GLY A 335 -16.39 9.89 38.55
N GLU A 336 -15.18 9.56 39.02
CA GLU A 336 -14.02 9.24 38.16
C GLU A 336 -13.95 7.75 37.72
N LYS A 337 -14.93 6.96 38.12
CA LYS A 337 -14.93 5.54 37.87
C LYS A 337 -15.90 5.16 36.74
N LEU A 338 -15.38 4.53 35.72
CA LEU A 338 -16.14 3.83 34.71
C LEU A 338 -16.29 2.37 35.12
N SER A 339 -17.52 1.88 35.18
CA SER A 339 -17.83 0.48 35.42
C SER A 339 -18.58 -0.09 34.23
N VAL A 340 -18.44 -1.36 33.98
CA VAL A 340 -19.12 -2.04 32.89
C VAL A 340 -19.85 -3.29 33.41
N THR A 341 -21.09 -3.47 33.00
CA THR A 341 -21.85 -4.70 33.23
C THR A 341 -21.82 -5.50 31.94
N VAL A 342 -21.14 -6.62 31.96
CA VAL A 342 -21.01 -7.50 30.81
C VAL A 342 -21.71 -8.83 31.10
N PRO A 343 -22.38 -9.44 30.11
CA PRO A 343 -22.83 -10.81 30.20
C PRO A 343 -21.63 -11.74 30.41
N ALA A 344 -21.88 -12.93 30.93
CA ALA A 344 -20.83 -13.89 31.29
C ALA A 344 -19.91 -14.27 30.11
N GLU A 345 -20.38 -14.09 28.89
CA GLU A 345 -19.61 -14.31 27.67
C GLU A 345 -19.97 -13.21 26.64
N GLY A 346 -18.97 -12.62 25.98
CA GLY A 346 -19.13 -11.70 24.85
C GLY A 346 -18.52 -10.32 25.01
N ALA A 347 -18.85 -9.44 24.05
CA ALA A 347 -18.49 -8.04 24.09
C ALA A 347 -19.72 -7.17 24.19
N VAL A 348 -19.59 -6.03 24.84
CA VAL A 348 -20.62 -4.99 24.87
C VAL A 348 -19.99 -3.68 24.41
N SER A 349 -20.74 -2.91 23.64
CA SER A 349 -20.28 -1.63 23.11
C SER A 349 -21.31 -0.55 23.40
N ASP A 350 -20.87 0.51 24.02
CA ASP A 350 -21.67 1.70 24.30
C ASP A 350 -20.91 2.94 23.78
N VAL A 351 -21.63 4.05 23.62
CA VAL A 351 -21.01 5.34 23.34
C VAL A 351 -21.11 6.20 24.58
N LEU A 352 -19.97 6.55 25.15
CA LEU A 352 -19.85 7.54 26.20
C LEU A 352 -19.78 8.93 25.61
N VAL A 353 -20.31 9.89 26.34
CA VAL A 353 -20.12 11.32 26.06
C VAL A 353 -19.51 12.01 27.26
N SER A 354 -18.57 12.89 26.99
CA SER A 354 -18.11 13.91 27.92
C SER A 354 -18.68 15.26 27.50
N ALA A 355 -19.09 16.05 28.47
CA ALA A 355 -19.68 17.36 28.23
C ALA A 355 -19.11 18.41 29.19
N ALA A 356 -18.84 19.60 28.68
CA ALA A 356 -18.48 20.79 29.44
C ALA A 356 -18.89 22.05 28.68
N ASP A 357 -19.47 23.01 29.38
CA ASP A 357 -19.86 24.32 28.81
C ASP A 357 -20.73 24.26 27.52
N GLY A 358 -21.58 23.24 27.43
CA GLY A 358 -22.44 23.02 26.25
C GLY A 358 -21.75 22.40 25.04
N TYR A 359 -20.50 21.95 25.19
CA TYR A 359 -19.79 21.13 24.19
C TYR A 359 -19.84 19.66 24.59
N VAL A 360 -19.79 18.80 23.59
CA VAL A 360 -19.89 17.35 23.75
C VAL A 360 -18.82 16.64 22.92
N ARG A 361 -18.16 15.62 23.52
CA ARG A 361 -17.33 14.67 22.81
C ARG A 361 -17.88 13.26 22.96
N GLU A 362 -18.01 12.54 21.82
CA GLU A 362 -18.41 11.14 21.81
C GLU A 362 -17.17 10.24 21.83
N LEU A 363 -17.21 9.19 22.66
CA LEU A 363 -16.18 8.18 22.75
C LEU A 363 -16.84 6.79 22.68
N PRO A 364 -16.77 6.08 21.55
CA PRO A 364 -17.22 4.71 21.47
C PRO A 364 -16.26 3.81 22.28
N LEU A 365 -16.82 3.03 23.20
CA LEU A 365 -16.08 2.05 24.00
C LEU A 365 -16.67 0.66 23.81
N THR A 366 -15.78 -0.31 23.69
CA THR A 366 -16.13 -1.74 23.67
C THR A 366 -15.47 -2.41 24.88
N SER A 367 -16.23 -3.14 25.65
CA SER A 367 -15.70 -3.96 26.73
C SER A 367 -15.70 -5.42 26.31
N LEU A 368 -14.61 -6.07 26.54
CA LEU A 368 -14.45 -7.50 26.55
C LEU A 368 -14.55 -7.99 27.99
N ASN A 369 -15.60 -8.67 28.32
CA ASN A 369 -15.62 -9.45 29.55
C ASN A 369 -16.18 -10.83 29.27
N GLY A 370 -15.79 -11.74 30.09
CA GLY A 370 -16.05 -13.14 29.86
C GLY A 370 -14.83 -13.80 29.24
N LYS A 371 -14.65 -15.03 29.61
CA LYS A 371 -13.60 -15.90 29.15
C LYS A 371 -13.92 -16.31 27.71
N ILE A 372 -13.51 -15.49 26.72
CA ILE A 372 -13.65 -15.89 25.31
C ILE A 372 -12.96 -17.23 25.13
N LEU A 373 -11.73 -17.33 25.67
CA LEU A 373 -10.89 -18.54 25.71
C LEU A 373 -10.16 -18.61 27.04
N ASP A 374 -9.50 -19.73 27.33
CA ASP A 374 -8.52 -19.83 28.39
C ASP A 374 -7.35 -18.88 28.09
N GLY A 375 -6.80 -18.25 29.16
CA GLY A 375 -5.80 -17.18 29.04
C GLY A 375 -6.40 -15.79 29.21
N ASP A 376 -5.53 -14.78 29.23
CA ASP A 376 -5.91 -13.37 29.35
C ASP A 376 -5.50 -12.53 28.10
N GLY A 377 -4.90 -13.19 27.11
CA GLY A 377 -4.48 -12.56 25.85
C GLY A 377 -3.17 -11.79 25.95
N THR A 378 -2.44 -11.85 27.05
CA THR A 378 -1.08 -11.31 27.14
C THR A 378 -0.06 -12.26 26.50
N GLU A 379 1.15 -11.79 26.23
CA GLU A 379 2.23 -12.64 25.71
C GLU A 379 2.58 -13.77 26.68
N ALA A 380 2.55 -13.49 27.99
CA ALA A 380 2.85 -14.48 29.03
C ALA A 380 1.73 -15.52 29.22
N VAL A 381 0.47 -15.13 28.99
CA VAL A 381 -0.73 -15.96 29.18
C VAL A 381 -1.67 -15.78 27.97
N PRO A 382 -1.28 -16.28 26.78
CA PRO A 382 -2.06 -16.06 25.56
C PRO A 382 -3.44 -16.74 25.61
N TYR A 383 -4.38 -16.27 24.82
CA TYR A 383 -5.63 -16.97 24.58
C TYR A 383 -5.35 -18.33 23.94
N LEU A 384 -5.86 -19.40 24.54
CA LEU A 384 -5.61 -20.77 24.09
C LEU A 384 -6.74 -21.27 23.18
N ILE A 385 -6.38 -21.70 21.99
CA ILE A 385 -7.29 -22.41 21.09
C ILE A 385 -6.99 -23.91 21.21
N THR A 386 -7.92 -24.64 21.82
CA THR A 386 -7.81 -26.06 22.14
C THR A 386 -8.75 -26.93 21.32
N SER A 387 -9.68 -26.33 20.57
CA SER A 387 -10.73 -27.01 19.81
C SER A 387 -11.22 -26.20 18.62
N THR A 388 -11.94 -26.85 17.71
CA THR A 388 -12.65 -26.17 16.60
C THR A 388 -13.76 -25.23 17.13
N ALA A 389 -14.32 -25.54 18.29
CA ALA A 389 -15.29 -24.66 18.96
C ALA A 389 -14.63 -23.35 19.43
N ASP A 390 -13.39 -23.38 19.94
CA ASP A 390 -12.65 -22.19 20.33
C ASP A 390 -12.31 -21.32 19.12
N TRP A 391 -11.86 -21.96 18.03
CA TRP A 391 -11.67 -21.27 16.73
C TRP A 391 -12.93 -20.55 16.29
N LYS A 392 -14.09 -21.23 16.37
CA LYS A 392 -15.38 -20.63 16.02
C LYS A 392 -15.74 -19.46 16.92
N LYS A 393 -15.51 -19.55 18.22
CA LYS A 393 -15.76 -18.44 19.15
C LYS A 393 -14.99 -17.17 18.75
N VAL A 394 -13.72 -17.28 18.38
CA VAL A 394 -12.92 -16.14 17.93
C VAL A 394 -13.49 -15.54 16.65
N SER A 395 -13.84 -16.40 15.68
CA SER A 395 -14.45 -15.95 14.42
C SER A 395 -15.79 -15.22 14.64
N ASP A 396 -16.70 -15.83 15.39
CA ASP A 396 -18.03 -15.27 15.71
C ASP A 396 -17.89 -13.95 16.47
N PHE A 397 -16.93 -13.88 17.40
CA PHE A 397 -16.67 -12.68 18.17
C PHE A 397 -16.22 -11.51 17.29
N ILE A 398 -15.25 -11.71 16.40
CA ILE A 398 -14.81 -10.68 15.44
C ILE A 398 -15.96 -10.30 14.51
N ALA A 399 -16.71 -11.28 14.01
CA ALA A 399 -17.83 -11.04 13.09
C ALA A 399 -18.93 -10.19 13.73
N SER A 400 -19.28 -10.47 14.99
CA SER A 400 -20.38 -9.77 15.70
C SER A 400 -19.97 -8.40 16.23
N THR A 401 -18.72 -8.25 16.72
CA THR A 401 -18.27 -7.02 17.40
C THR A 401 -17.42 -6.10 16.52
N GLY A 402 -16.74 -6.66 15.51
CA GLY A 402 -15.69 -5.98 14.75
C GLY A 402 -14.40 -5.75 15.54
N PHE A 403 -14.28 -6.40 16.70
CA PHE A 403 -13.07 -6.30 17.54
C PHE A 403 -11.91 -7.05 16.90
N ASP A 404 -10.74 -6.43 16.79
CA ASP A 404 -9.62 -6.91 15.98
C ASP A 404 -8.48 -7.56 16.80
N PHE A 405 -8.59 -7.55 18.12
CA PHE A 405 -7.60 -8.12 19.07
C PHE A 405 -6.19 -7.49 18.97
N GLU A 406 -6.06 -6.26 18.56
CA GLU A 406 -4.74 -5.58 18.55
C GLU A 406 -4.05 -5.68 19.92
N GLY A 407 -2.78 -6.10 19.91
CA GLY A 407 -1.96 -6.26 21.09
C GLY A 407 -2.26 -7.51 21.93
N SER A 408 -3.16 -8.38 21.47
CA SER A 408 -3.44 -9.66 22.10
C SER A 408 -2.61 -10.79 21.48
N TYR A 409 -2.47 -11.89 22.20
CA TYR A 409 -1.73 -13.08 21.82
C TYR A 409 -2.63 -14.30 21.85
N PHE A 410 -2.56 -15.10 20.79
CA PHE A 410 -3.26 -16.38 20.68
C PHE A 410 -2.28 -17.52 20.50
N LYS A 411 -2.59 -18.68 21.04
CA LYS A 411 -1.78 -19.89 20.87
C LYS A 411 -2.65 -21.11 20.57
N LEU A 412 -2.38 -21.75 19.45
CA LEU A 412 -2.93 -23.07 19.16
C LEU A 412 -2.18 -24.11 19.98
N THR A 413 -2.91 -25.02 20.64
CA THR A 413 -2.33 -26.02 21.55
C THR A 413 -2.49 -27.45 21.10
N THR A 414 -3.22 -27.68 20.01
CA THR A 414 -3.48 -28.99 19.39
C THR A 414 -3.77 -28.85 17.91
N ASN A 415 -3.75 -29.94 17.19
CA ASN A 415 -4.24 -29.99 15.81
C ASN A 415 -5.77 -29.78 15.80
N LEU A 416 -6.25 -29.01 14.84
CA LEU A 416 -7.68 -28.84 14.61
C LEU A 416 -8.12 -29.59 13.35
N ASP A 417 -9.21 -30.32 13.48
CA ASP A 417 -9.84 -31.09 12.39
C ASP A 417 -11.27 -30.60 12.16
N PHE A 418 -11.56 -30.09 10.98
CA PHE A 418 -12.88 -29.57 10.60
C PHE A 418 -13.72 -30.55 9.75
N THR A 419 -13.41 -31.89 9.77
CA THR A 419 -14.12 -32.88 8.96
C THR A 419 -15.64 -32.81 9.11
N ASP A 420 -16.13 -32.68 10.35
CA ASP A 420 -17.57 -32.70 10.66
C ASP A 420 -18.12 -31.31 11.06
N THR A 421 -17.33 -30.26 10.86
CA THR A 421 -17.68 -28.91 11.33
C THR A 421 -17.40 -27.89 10.25
N ALA A 422 -18.38 -27.02 9.97
CA ALA A 422 -18.17 -25.91 9.03
C ALA A 422 -17.01 -25.02 9.52
N PHE A 423 -16.07 -24.75 8.64
CA PHE A 423 -14.93 -23.89 8.94
C PHE A 423 -15.33 -22.40 8.90
N PRO A 424 -15.25 -21.69 10.03
CA PRO A 424 -15.49 -20.25 10.03
C PRO A 424 -14.16 -19.49 9.83
N VAL A 425 -14.12 -18.60 8.84
CA VAL A 425 -12.96 -17.76 8.56
C VAL A 425 -12.81 -16.71 9.65
N ILE A 426 -11.66 -16.63 10.31
CA ILE A 426 -11.35 -15.54 11.25
C ILE A 426 -11.19 -14.23 10.47
N ALA A 427 -11.78 -13.14 10.97
CA ALA A 427 -11.76 -11.83 10.35
C ALA A 427 -12.20 -11.82 8.86
N GLY A 428 -13.27 -12.54 8.55
CA GLY A 428 -13.95 -12.45 7.27
C GLY A 428 -14.81 -11.19 7.12
N GLY A 429 -15.32 -10.92 5.91
CA GLY A 429 -16.28 -9.83 5.70
C GLY A 429 -15.73 -8.42 5.93
N GLY A 430 -14.46 -8.16 5.61
CA GLY A 430 -13.83 -6.83 5.75
C GLY A 430 -13.40 -6.45 7.17
N LYS A 431 -13.47 -7.37 8.11
CA LYS A 431 -12.87 -7.22 9.45
C LYS A 431 -11.39 -7.57 9.38
N ALA A 432 -10.60 -7.12 10.36
CA ALA A 432 -9.18 -7.44 10.44
C ALA A 432 -8.86 -8.20 11.74
N PHE A 433 -7.88 -9.08 11.68
CA PHE A 433 -7.24 -9.71 12.83
C PHE A 433 -5.89 -9.03 13.07
N GLN A 434 -5.71 -8.43 14.25
CA GLN A 434 -4.53 -7.61 14.56
C GLN A 434 -3.69 -8.20 15.72
N ALA A 435 -4.00 -9.41 16.18
CA ALA A 435 -3.26 -10.07 17.22
C ALA A 435 -2.04 -10.84 16.70
N ASP A 436 -1.18 -11.29 17.62
CA ASP A 436 -0.18 -12.31 17.38
C ASP A 436 -0.82 -13.71 17.52
N PHE A 437 -0.79 -14.50 16.45
CA PHE A 437 -1.30 -15.87 16.42
C PHE A 437 -0.16 -16.87 16.25
N ASN A 438 0.16 -17.56 17.32
CA ASN A 438 1.13 -18.64 17.33
C ASN A 438 0.45 -20.00 17.09
N GLY A 439 0.65 -20.57 15.93
CA GLY A 439 0.14 -21.92 15.59
C GLY A 439 0.83 -23.07 16.33
N GLY A 440 1.90 -22.82 17.09
CA GLY A 440 2.58 -23.84 17.90
C GLY A 440 3.16 -25.03 17.13
N GLY A 441 3.28 -24.92 15.82
CA GLY A 441 3.66 -26.02 14.91
C GLY A 441 2.53 -27.00 14.59
N PHE A 442 1.33 -26.74 15.10
CA PHE A 442 0.15 -27.60 14.89
C PHE A 442 -0.47 -27.41 13.48
N THR A 443 -1.31 -28.38 13.13
CA THR A 443 -2.00 -28.43 11.84
C THR A 443 -3.49 -28.12 12.01
N ILE A 444 -4.03 -27.29 11.10
CA ILE A 444 -5.46 -27.11 10.91
C ILE A 444 -5.81 -27.80 9.59
N ASP A 445 -6.61 -28.85 9.64
CA ASP A 445 -6.94 -29.67 8.45
C ASP A 445 -8.45 -29.77 8.23
N ASN A 446 -8.81 -30.31 7.07
CA ASN A 446 -10.20 -30.43 6.58
C ASN A 446 -10.93 -29.07 6.52
N VAL A 447 -10.19 -28.01 6.27
CA VAL A 447 -10.74 -26.67 6.03
C VAL A 447 -11.44 -26.65 4.69
N ALA A 448 -12.74 -26.36 4.68
CA ALA A 448 -13.54 -26.23 3.48
C ALA A 448 -14.10 -24.80 3.36
N VAL A 449 -13.46 -23.98 2.55
CA VAL A 449 -13.96 -22.66 2.15
C VAL A 449 -14.44 -22.76 0.70
N ASN A 450 -15.73 -22.47 0.47
CA ASN A 450 -16.33 -22.48 -0.86
C ASN A 450 -17.16 -21.21 -1.10
N ALA A 451 -16.49 -20.09 -1.28
CA ALA A 451 -17.06 -18.76 -1.45
C ALA A 451 -16.93 -18.28 -2.91
N THR A 452 -17.55 -19.01 -3.84
CA THR A 452 -17.39 -18.81 -5.29
C THR A 452 -18.36 -17.77 -5.89
N GLU A 453 -19.30 -17.26 -5.10
CA GLU A 453 -20.17 -16.17 -5.51
C GLU A 453 -19.45 -14.83 -5.43
N LYS A 454 -19.91 -13.88 -6.25
CA LYS A 454 -19.29 -12.55 -6.31
C LYS A 454 -19.49 -11.79 -4.98
N THR A 455 -18.45 -11.72 -4.20
CA THR A 455 -18.36 -10.94 -2.95
C THR A 455 -17.00 -10.22 -2.93
N ASP A 456 -16.88 -9.14 -2.17
CA ASP A 456 -15.63 -8.42 -1.98
C ASP A 456 -14.81 -8.95 -0.77
N ALA A 457 -15.13 -10.15 -0.29
CA ALA A 457 -14.48 -10.73 0.88
C ALA A 457 -13.20 -11.51 0.52
N ASN A 458 -12.23 -11.49 1.42
CA ASN A 458 -10.96 -12.19 1.32
C ASN A 458 -11.01 -13.50 2.12
N TYR A 459 -10.41 -14.56 1.62
CA TYR A 459 -10.54 -15.90 2.17
C TYR A 459 -9.19 -16.61 2.37
N GLY A 460 -9.08 -17.24 3.52
CA GLY A 460 -7.98 -18.06 4.01
C GLY A 460 -8.40 -18.69 5.34
N LEU A 461 -7.48 -19.14 6.16
CA LEU A 461 -7.80 -19.36 7.58
C LEU A 461 -8.21 -18.02 8.23
N PHE A 462 -7.52 -16.97 7.85
CA PHE A 462 -7.84 -15.58 8.17
C PHE A 462 -8.28 -14.86 6.89
N GLY A 463 -9.38 -14.14 6.95
CA GLY A 463 -9.82 -13.29 5.83
C GLY A 463 -8.87 -12.12 5.63
N VAL A 464 -8.63 -11.35 6.71
CA VAL A 464 -7.70 -10.21 6.72
C VAL A 464 -6.80 -10.28 7.96
N VAL A 465 -5.49 -10.20 7.75
CA VAL A 465 -4.52 -9.95 8.83
C VAL A 465 -4.07 -8.49 8.70
N GLY A 466 -4.39 -7.68 9.70
CA GLY A 466 -4.10 -6.25 9.73
C GLY A 466 -2.61 -5.94 9.95
N ALA A 467 -2.25 -4.66 9.91
CA ALA A 467 -0.86 -4.21 9.94
C ALA A 467 -0.09 -4.59 11.22
N GLU A 468 -0.78 -4.68 12.36
CA GLU A 468 -0.20 -5.12 13.64
C GLU A 468 -0.35 -6.64 13.84
N GLY A 469 -1.10 -7.31 12.95
CA GLY A 469 -1.38 -8.74 13.04
C GLY A 469 -0.19 -9.59 12.60
N CYS A 470 0.03 -10.68 13.31
CA CYS A 470 1.07 -11.66 13.02
C CYS A 470 0.50 -13.07 13.09
N VAL A 471 0.78 -13.91 12.08
CA VAL A 471 0.40 -15.32 12.06
C VAL A 471 1.63 -16.16 11.81
N HIS A 472 1.92 -17.10 12.71
CA HIS A 472 3.16 -17.85 12.59
C HIS A 472 3.10 -19.28 13.14
N ASP A 473 4.11 -20.08 12.77
CA ASP A 473 4.31 -21.47 13.23
C ASP A 473 3.06 -22.35 12.99
N LEU A 474 2.43 -22.23 11.81
CA LEU A 474 1.16 -22.85 11.48
C LEU A 474 1.26 -23.73 10.24
N THR A 475 0.55 -24.88 10.27
CA THR A 475 0.37 -25.74 9.08
C THR A 475 -1.09 -25.82 8.68
N VAL A 476 -1.39 -25.55 7.38
CA VAL A 476 -2.69 -25.86 6.77
C VAL A 476 -2.61 -27.26 6.15
N GLY A 477 -3.50 -28.15 6.58
CA GLY A 477 -3.46 -29.57 6.23
C GLY A 477 -3.83 -29.87 4.76
N LYS A 478 -3.45 -31.07 4.30
CA LYS A 478 -3.55 -31.49 2.89
C LYS A 478 -4.99 -31.79 2.42
N ASN A 479 -5.89 -32.06 3.34
CA ASN A 479 -7.29 -32.32 3.04
C ASN A 479 -8.12 -31.04 2.94
N SER A 480 -7.47 -29.89 3.09
CA SER A 480 -8.10 -28.58 3.06
C SER A 480 -8.22 -28.03 1.65
N VAL A 481 -9.31 -27.28 1.40
CA VAL A 481 -9.60 -26.62 0.11
C VAL A 481 -10.12 -25.20 0.38
N ILE A 482 -9.53 -24.22 -0.30
CA ILE A 482 -9.95 -22.82 -0.23
C ILE A 482 -10.29 -22.36 -1.64
N ASN A 483 -11.58 -22.27 -1.93
CA ASN A 483 -12.12 -21.75 -3.18
C ASN A 483 -12.84 -20.42 -2.91
N ALA A 484 -12.43 -19.36 -3.59
CA ALA A 484 -13.06 -18.04 -3.43
C ALA A 484 -13.31 -17.35 -4.77
N TYR A 485 -14.22 -16.38 -4.78
CA TYR A 485 -14.42 -15.55 -5.97
C TYR A 485 -13.32 -14.50 -6.11
N THR A 486 -12.89 -13.90 -5.01
CA THR A 486 -11.96 -12.76 -4.97
C THR A 486 -10.53 -13.21 -4.64
N SER A 487 -10.02 -12.82 -3.48
CA SER A 487 -8.67 -13.10 -3.04
C SER A 487 -8.64 -14.33 -2.14
N ALA A 488 -7.84 -15.31 -2.48
CA ALA A 488 -7.70 -16.56 -1.73
C ALA A 488 -6.23 -16.85 -1.38
N GLY A 489 -5.97 -17.14 -0.10
CA GLY A 489 -4.69 -17.63 0.38
C GLY A 489 -4.86 -18.86 1.28
N GLY A 490 -3.85 -19.72 1.33
CA GLY A 490 -3.89 -20.88 2.21
C GLY A 490 -3.99 -20.50 3.69
N VAL A 491 -3.34 -19.41 4.08
CA VAL A 491 -3.34 -18.89 5.44
C VAL A 491 -4.17 -17.60 5.53
N VAL A 492 -3.95 -16.65 4.63
CA VAL A 492 -4.54 -15.30 4.71
C VAL A 492 -5.11 -14.89 3.36
N GLY A 493 -6.33 -14.39 3.31
CA GLY A 493 -6.90 -13.79 2.10
C GLY A 493 -6.25 -12.47 1.73
N ALA A 494 -6.19 -11.51 2.67
CA ALA A 494 -5.54 -10.21 2.52
C ALA A 494 -4.57 -9.93 3.68
N LEU A 495 -3.31 -9.68 3.35
CA LEU A 495 -2.22 -9.48 4.32
C LEU A 495 -1.74 -8.03 4.32
N TYR A 496 -1.81 -7.39 5.47
CA TYR A 496 -1.19 -6.09 5.77
C TYR A 496 -0.05 -6.21 6.80
N GLY A 497 -0.05 -7.28 7.62
CA GLY A 497 0.89 -7.56 8.69
C GLY A 497 1.95 -8.59 8.30
N VAL A 498 2.19 -9.56 9.17
CA VAL A 498 3.27 -10.53 9.04
C VAL A 498 2.76 -11.96 9.04
N VAL A 499 3.29 -12.79 8.13
CA VAL A 499 3.16 -14.25 8.21
C VAL A 499 4.56 -14.85 8.16
N TYR A 500 4.93 -15.65 9.16
CA TYR A 500 6.21 -16.35 9.11
C TYR A 500 6.10 -17.82 9.55
N ASN A 501 7.01 -18.65 9.04
CA ASN A 501 7.07 -20.08 9.34
C ASN A 501 5.73 -20.82 9.17
N ALA A 502 4.95 -20.42 8.14
CA ALA A 502 3.68 -21.04 7.81
C ALA A 502 3.83 -22.02 6.66
N LYS A 503 3.13 -23.16 6.73
CA LYS A 503 3.13 -24.20 5.69
C LYS A 503 1.72 -24.42 5.17
N ASN A 504 1.55 -24.37 3.86
CA ASN A 504 0.28 -24.66 3.23
C ASN A 504 0.35 -25.94 2.41
N TYR A 505 -0.51 -26.91 2.70
CA TYR A 505 -0.74 -28.10 1.89
C TYR A 505 -2.12 -28.09 1.20
N ALA A 506 -2.98 -27.12 1.56
CA ALA A 506 -4.31 -27.00 0.98
C ALA A 506 -4.27 -26.61 -0.49
N ALA A 507 -5.24 -27.07 -1.26
CA ALA A 507 -5.51 -26.53 -2.57
C ALA A 507 -6.17 -25.15 -2.46
N VAL A 508 -5.62 -24.14 -3.18
CA VAL A 508 -6.14 -22.78 -3.19
C VAL A 508 -6.57 -22.40 -4.60
N ALA A 509 -7.81 -21.94 -4.75
CA ALA A 509 -8.31 -21.52 -6.06
C ALA A 509 -9.17 -20.25 -5.98
N THR A 510 -9.12 -19.45 -7.07
CA THR A 510 -10.06 -18.35 -7.29
C THR A 510 -10.87 -18.55 -8.56
N THR A 511 -12.15 -18.15 -8.51
CA THR A 511 -13.10 -18.25 -9.64
C THR A 511 -13.37 -16.90 -10.29
N GLY A 512 -13.04 -15.79 -9.65
CA GLY A 512 -13.22 -14.41 -10.13
C GLY A 512 -11.92 -13.77 -10.64
N THR A 513 -11.83 -12.47 -10.54
CA THR A 513 -10.83 -11.65 -11.25
C THR A 513 -9.59 -11.25 -10.42
N ILE A 514 -9.48 -11.68 -9.15
CA ILE A 514 -8.38 -11.21 -8.29
C ILE A 514 -7.26 -12.26 -8.18
N SER A 515 -6.83 -12.67 -7.00
CA SER A 515 -5.56 -13.36 -6.86
C SER A 515 -5.63 -14.60 -5.99
N ALA A 516 -4.87 -15.63 -6.38
CA ALA A 516 -4.67 -16.83 -5.60
C ALA A 516 -3.21 -16.95 -5.17
N GLY A 517 -2.97 -17.20 -3.88
CA GLY A 517 -1.64 -17.44 -3.33
C GLY A 517 -1.59 -18.62 -2.38
N GLY A 518 -0.47 -19.33 -2.36
CA GLY A 518 -0.35 -20.50 -1.49
C GLY A 518 -0.38 -20.13 0.01
N ILE A 519 0.12 -18.98 0.38
CA ILE A 519 0.09 -18.46 1.76
C ILE A 519 -0.87 -17.28 1.86
N ALA A 520 -0.71 -16.24 1.04
CA ALA A 520 -1.56 -15.06 1.04
C ALA A 520 -2.17 -14.80 -0.34
N GLY A 521 -3.45 -14.46 -0.41
CA GLY A 521 -4.10 -14.11 -1.67
C GLY A 521 -3.57 -12.79 -2.21
N THR A 522 -3.75 -11.71 -1.47
CA THR A 522 -3.22 -10.37 -1.77
C THR A 522 -2.38 -9.87 -0.60
N ALA A 523 -1.23 -9.28 -0.90
CA ALA A 523 -0.34 -8.65 0.08
C ALA A 523 -0.26 -7.13 -0.16
N TYR A 524 -0.27 -6.35 0.90
CA TYR A 524 -0.32 -4.90 0.85
C TYR A 524 0.97 -4.26 1.37
N GLU A 525 1.04 -2.93 1.31
CA GLU A 525 2.20 -2.14 1.74
C GLU A 525 2.65 -2.50 3.16
N GLY A 526 3.96 -2.75 3.31
CA GLY A 526 4.59 -3.08 4.60
C GLY A 526 4.43 -4.54 5.04
N SER A 527 3.62 -5.34 4.34
CA SER A 527 3.44 -6.74 4.70
C SER A 527 4.72 -7.58 4.51
N GLN A 528 4.87 -8.62 5.32
CA GLN A 528 6.02 -9.49 5.31
C GLN A 528 5.61 -10.97 5.28
N LEU A 529 6.26 -11.73 4.40
CA LEU A 529 6.15 -13.18 4.31
C LEU A 529 7.54 -13.78 4.51
N LYS A 530 7.75 -14.59 5.56
CA LYS A 530 9.09 -15.02 5.92
C LYS A 530 9.12 -16.54 6.26
N SER A 531 10.06 -17.25 5.69
CA SER A 531 10.24 -18.68 5.94
C SER A 531 8.97 -19.52 5.72
N CYS A 532 8.11 -19.10 4.79
CA CYS A 532 6.87 -19.81 4.48
C CYS A 532 7.06 -20.82 3.35
N ALA A 533 6.31 -21.92 3.39
CA ALA A 533 6.36 -22.96 2.37
C ALA A 533 4.97 -23.34 1.84
N ASN A 534 4.83 -23.33 0.52
CA ASN A 534 3.62 -23.83 -0.15
C ASN A 534 3.87 -25.17 -0.81
N TYR A 535 3.07 -26.17 -0.47
CA TYR A 535 3.02 -27.50 -1.07
C TYR A 535 1.72 -27.73 -1.85
N GLY A 536 0.71 -26.93 -1.55
CA GLY A 536 -0.60 -27.04 -2.15
C GLY A 536 -0.65 -26.49 -3.58
N LYS A 537 -1.61 -26.98 -4.37
CA LYS A 537 -1.89 -26.47 -5.71
C LYS A 537 -2.55 -25.10 -5.63
N VAL A 538 -2.06 -24.14 -6.43
CA VAL A 538 -2.62 -22.78 -6.53
C VAL A 538 -3.17 -22.55 -7.93
N THR A 539 -4.43 -22.13 -8.05
CA THR A 539 -5.08 -21.87 -9.34
C THR A 539 -5.85 -20.55 -9.32
N ALA A 540 -5.44 -19.60 -10.13
CA ALA A 540 -6.25 -18.41 -10.43
C ALA A 540 -6.98 -18.59 -11.75
N LYS A 541 -8.32 -18.52 -11.74
CA LYS A 541 -9.13 -18.69 -12.96
C LYS A 541 -8.92 -17.55 -13.95
N THR A 542 -8.51 -16.38 -13.50
CA THR A 542 -8.34 -15.23 -14.38
C THR A 542 -6.91 -14.70 -14.35
N THR A 543 -6.49 -13.90 -13.37
CA THR A 543 -5.30 -13.08 -13.52
C THR A 543 -4.07 -13.57 -12.78
N ASN A 544 -4.04 -13.55 -11.45
CA ASN A 544 -2.80 -13.59 -10.70
C ASN A 544 -2.68 -14.85 -9.83
N ALA A 545 -1.69 -15.69 -10.10
CA ALA A 545 -1.39 -16.86 -9.29
C ALA A 545 0.06 -16.80 -8.78
N GLY A 546 0.27 -16.93 -7.47
CA GLY A 546 1.58 -17.02 -6.87
C GLY A 546 1.71 -18.18 -5.88
N GLY A 547 2.84 -18.85 -5.88
CA GLY A 547 3.06 -19.98 -4.98
C GLY A 547 3.07 -19.55 -3.52
N ILE A 548 3.49 -18.32 -3.22
CA ILE A 548 3.46 -17.73 -1.89
C ILE A 548 2.34 -16.70 -1.78
N PHE A 549 2.30 -15.71 -2.67
CA PHE A 549 1.15 -14.78 -2.71
C PHE A 549 0.77 -14.40 -4.14
N GLY A 550 -0.52 -14.16 -4.38
CA GLY A 550 -1.06 -13.96 -5.73
C GLY A 550 -0.73 -12.60 -6.30
N ALA A 551 -1.03 -11.52 -5.58
CA ALA A 551 -0.80 -10.15 -6.04
C ALA A 551 -0.51 -9.16 -4.92
N SER A 552 0.04 -8.00 -5.29
CA SER A 552 0.03 -6.80 -4.46
C SER A 552 -0.53 -5.60 -5.23
N ALA A 553 -0.93 -4.55 -4.50
CA ALA A 553 -1.23 -3.27 -5.13
C ALA A 553 0.05 -2.65 -5.73
N PRO A 554 -0.06 -1.84 -6.80
CA PRO A 554 1.07 -1.07 -7.30
C PRO A 554 1.66 -0.19 -6.20
N SER A 555 2.98 -0.04 -6.21
CA SER A 555 3.77 0.74 -5.24
C SER A 555 3.83 0.17 -3.81
N SER A 556 3.20 -0.97 -3.54
CA SER A 556 3.37 -1.70 -2.27
C SER A 556 4.82 -2.20 -2.13
N ARG A 557 5.31 -2.22 -0.88
CA ARG A 557 6.64 -2.75 -0.56
C ARG A 557 6.48 -4.05 0.23
N VAL A 558 6.07 -5.10 -0.47
CA VAL A 558 5.94 -6.43 0.13
C VAL A 558 7.32 -7.05 0.28
N ALA A 559 7.67 -7.50 1.47
CA ALA A 559 8.92 -8.22 1.73
C ALA A 559 8.66 -9.73 1.77
N VAL A 560 9.41 -10.49 0.95
CA VAL A 560 9.35 -11.96 0.96
C VAL A 560 10.76 -12.50 1.16
N ASP A 561 10.99 -13.15 2.28
CA ASP A 561 12.31 -13.70 2.64
C ASP A 561 12.24 -15.19 2.91
N SER A 562 13.17 -15.94 2.31
CA SER A 562 13.36 -17.38 2.59
C SER A 562 12.10 -18.23 2.39
N CYS A 563 11.22 -17.84 1.43
CA CYS A 563 10.01 -18.57 1.15
C CYS A 563 10.19 -19.59 -0.01
N VAL A 564 9.50 -20.72 0.08
CA VAL A 564 9.67 -21.84 -0.87
C VAL A 564 8.33 -22.31 -1.41
N ASN A 565 8.22 -22.42 -2.73
CA ASN A 565 7.08 -23.05 -3.39
C ASN A 565 7.44 -24.43 -3.94
N TYR A 566 6.70 -25.46 -3.53
CA TYR A 566 6.72 -26.82 -4.07
C TYR A 566 5.46 -27.15 -4.86
N GLY A 567 4.37 -26.40 -4.62
CA GLY A 567 3.08 -26.64 -5.23
C GLY A 567 3.01 -26.19 -6.70
N GLU A 568 2.10 -26.80 -7.46
CA GLU A 568 1.78 -26.35 -8.82
C GLU A 568 1.05 -25.00 -8.78
N VAL A 569 1.47 -24.05 -9.61
CA VAL A 569 0.88 -22.71 -9.74
C VAL A 569 0.34 -22.49 -11.14
N THR A 570 -0.94 -22.17 -11.27
CA THR A 570 -1.58 -21.96 -12.58
C THR A 570 -2.40 -20.68 -12.61
N ALA A 571 -2.05 -19.74 -13.48
CA ALA A 571 -2.92 -18.64 -13.89
C ALA A 571 -3.54 -18.96 -15.25
N THR A 572 -4.89 -19.00 -15.34
CA THR A 572 -5.53 -19.39 -16.60
C THR A 572 -5.55 -18.29 -17.64
N THR A 573 -5.17 -17.05 -17.27
CA THR A 573 -5.01 -15.95 -18.23
C THR A 573 -3.63 -15.30 -18.15
N GLN A 574 -3.27 -14.54 -17.12
CA GLN A 574 -2.18 -13.58 -17.23
C GLN A 574 -0.89 -13.94 -16.47
N TYR A 575 -0.84 -13.79 -15.16
CA TYR A 575 0.41 -13.75 -14.42
C TYR A 575 0.57 -14.93 -13.48
N ALA A 576 1.57 -15.75 -13.68
CA ALA A 576 1.93 -16.86 -12.80
C ALA A 576 3.37 -16.71 -12.30
N GLY A 577 3.59 -16.83 -11.00
CA GLY A 577 4.91 -16.82 -10.38
C GLY A 577 5.05 -17.87 -9.29
N GLY A 578 6.22 -18.49 -9.19
CA GLY A 578 6.48 -19.48 -8.14
C GLY A 578 6.41 -18.86 -6.74
N VAL A 579 6.67 -17.55 -6.60
CA VAL A 579 6.53 -16.79 -5.35
C VAL A 579 5.40 -15.79 -5.48
N ALA A 580 5.42 -14.92 -6.47
CA ALA A 580 4.42 -13.87 -6.66
C ALA A 580 3.91 -13.81 -8.11
N GLY A 581 2.60 -13.68 -8.32
CA GLY A 581 2.00 -13.57 -9.65
C GLY A 581 2.22 -12.18 -10.27
N TYR A 582 1.68 -11.14 -9.65
CA TYR A 582 1.71 -9.74 -10.11
C TYR A 582 1.93 -8.81 -8.92
N ALA A 583 3.13 -8.29 -8.74
CA ALA A 583 3.46 -7.66 -7.46
C ALA A 583 4.59 -6.62 -7.49
N SER A 584 4.47 -5.63 -6.60
CA SER A 584 5.60 -4.84 -6.08
C SER A 584 6.20 -5.59 -4.89
N VAL A 585 7.36 -6.25 -5.09
CA VAL A 585 7.92 -7.18 -4.11
C VAL A 585 9.45 -7.16 -4.07
N TYR A 586 10.01 -7.23 -2.88
CA TYR A 586 11.40 -7.57 -2.64
C TYR A 586 11.50 -9.02 -2.21
N ALA A 587 11.84 -9.91 -3.15
CA ALA A 587 12.01 -11.33 -2.92
C ALA A 587 13.49 -11.65 -2.67
N LYS A 588 13.79 -12.21 -1.51
CA LYS A 588 15.17 -12.59 -1.11
C LYS A 588 15.22 -14.04 -0.67
N ALA A 589 16.24 -14.75 -1.10
CA ALA A 589 16.49 -16.14 -0.73
C ALA A 589 15.28 -17.08 -0.97
N CYS A 590 14.48 -16.79 -1.98
CA CYS A 590 13.27 -17.56 -2.30
C CYS A 590 13.56 -18.67 -3.30
N ALA A 591 12.80 -19.77 -3.23
CA ALA A 591 12.96 -20.90 -4.13
C ALA A 591 11.64 -21.37 -4.72
N ASN A 592 11.67 -21.75 -6.00
CA ASN A 592 10.57 -22.45 -6.64
C ASN A 592 11.02 -23.84 -7.13
N TYR A 593 10.32 -24.86 -6.70
CA TYR A 593 10.42 -26.23 -7.16
C TYR A 593 9.15 -26.69 -7.90
N GLY A 594 8.05 -25.99 -7.68
CA GLY A 594 6.76 -26.31 -8.28
C GLY A 594 6.66 -25.91 -9.75
N LYS A 595 5.76 -26.57 -10.48
CA LYS A 595 5.42 -26.18 -11.85
C LYS A 595 4.65 -24.87 -11.87
N VAL A 596 5.06 -23.90 -12.72
CA VAL A 596 4.41 -22.60 -12.89
C VAL A 596 3.87 -22.48 -14.31
N THR A 597 2.57 -22.22 -14.46
CA THR A 597 1.92 -22.14 -15.76
C THR A 597 1.06 -20.88 -15.90
N ALA A 598 1.34 -20.05 -16.88
CA ALA A 598 0.43 -19.02 -17.38
C ALA A 598 -0.16 -19.48 -18.72
N VAL A 599 -1.51 -19.60 -18.79
CA VAL A 599 -2.15 -20.14 -20.03
C VAL A 599 -2.12 -19.12 -21.16
N THR A 600 -1.96 -17.82 -20.87
CA THR A 600 -1.81 -16.81 -21.92
C THR A 600 -0.47 -16.09 -21.84
N ASN A 601 -0.24 -15.25 -20.82
CA ASN A 601 0.78 -14.21 -20.92
C ASN A 601 2.12 -14.54 -20.24
N TYR A 602 2.27 -14.37 -18.91
CA TYR A 602 3.58 -14.24 -18.31
C TYR A 602 3.78 -15.28 -17.19
N ALA A 603 4.83 -16.07 -17.29
CA ALA A 603 5.21 -17.07 -16.29
C ALA A 603 6.66 -16.86 -15.83
N GLY A 604 6.86 -16.61 -14.55
CA GLY A 604 8.18 -16.51 -13.92
C GLY A 604 8.37 -17.54 -12.81
N GLY A 605 9.53 -18.14 -12.73
CA GLY A 605 9.81 -19.10 -11.67
C GLY A 605 9.72 -18.49 -10.27
N ILE A 606 9.98 -17.19 -10.14
CA ILE A 606 9.82 -16.42 -8.90
C ILE A 606 8.69 -15.38 -9.06
N ILE A 607 8.76 -14.51 -10.05
CA ILE A 607 7.76 -13.45 -10.25
C ILE A 607 7.22 -13.48 -11.67
N GLY A 608 5.91 -13.49 -11.84
CA GLY A 608 5.25 -13.40 -13.16
C GLY A 608 5.40 -12.01 -13.76
N ASP A 609 4.98 -10.96 -13.07
CA ASP A 609 5.18 -9.57 -13.47
C ASP A 609 5.56 -8.71 -12.26
N ALA A 610 6.68 -8.01 -12.35
CA ALA A 610 7.22 -7.19 -11.29
C ALA A 610 6.85 -5.72 -11.47
N LEU A 611 6.08 -5.19 -10.54
CA LEU A 611 5.69 -3.78 -10.44
C LEU A 611 6.76 -2.95 -9.72
N LEU A 612 6.62 -1.64 -9.71
CA LEU A 612 7.45 -0.70 -8.95
C LEU A 612 6.99 -0.60 -7.49
N PRO A 613 7.89 -0.51 -6.52
CA PRO A 613 9.30 -0.88 -6.58
C PRO A 613 9.47 -2.39 -6.34
N SER A 614 10.46 -3.03 -6.97
CA SER A 614 10.68 -4.47 -6.82
C SER A 614 12.15 -4.85 -6.99
N GLY A 615 12.48 -6.08 -6.55
CA GLY A 615 13.78 -6.70 -6.74
C GLY A 615 13.79 -8.17 -6.36
N VAL A 616 14.72 -8.94 -6.92
CA VAL A 616 14.90 -10.35 -6.59
C VAL A 616 16.38 -10.61 -6.33
N SER A 617 16.71 -11.26 -5.21
CA SER A 617 18.08 -11.58 -4.88
C SER A 617 18.22 -12.96 -4.23
N TYR A 618 19.36 -13.62 -4.45
CA TYR A 618 19.71 -14.92 -3.86
C TYR A 618 18.62 -15.99 -4.06
N SER A 619 17.84 -15.89 -5.12
CA SER A 619 16.67 -16.72 -5.35
C SER A 619 16.88 -17.64 -6.56
N PHE A 620 16.18 -18.77 -6.57
CA PHE A 620 16.35 -19.72 -7.68
C PHE A 620 15.06 -20.44 -8.07
N ASN A 621 15.05 -20.91 -9.32
CA ASN A 621 14.01 -21.78 -9.85
C ASN A 621 14.58 -23.15 -10.26
N LYS A 622 13.91 -24.22 -9.84
CA LYS A 622 14.12 -25.60 -10.30
C LYS A 622 12.86 -26.24 -10.88
N GLY A 623 11.72 -25.58 -10.76
CA GLY A 623 10.45 -26.00 -11.33
C GLY A 623 10.33 -25.71 -12.84
N GLU A 624 9.46 -26.42 -13.51
CA GLU A 624 9.07 -26.13 -14.89
C GLU A 624 8.27 -24.82 -14.94
N VAL A 625 8.62 -23.93 -15.86
CA VAL A 625 7.93 -22.64 -16.08
C VAL A 625 7.40 -22.59 -17.52
N THR A 626 6.10 -22.44 -17.67
CA THR A 626 5.44 -22.40 -18.99
C THR A 626 4.53 -21.19 -19.15
N ALA A 627 4.80 -20.34 -20.15
CA ALA A 627 3.85 -19.36 -20.67
C ALA A 627 3.39 -19.80 -22.07
N LYS A 628 2.08 -20.01 -22.28
CA LYS A 628 1.63 -20.58 -23.56
C LYS A 628 1.69 -19.60 -24.74
N LYS A 629 1.69 -18.27 -24.48
CA LYS A 629 1.60 -17.27 -25.58
C LYS A 629 2.66 -16.17 -25.58
N ALA A 630 3.10 -15.64 -24.41
CA ALA A 630 3.92 -14.43 -24.38
C ALA A 630 5.34 -14.62 -23.80
N TYR A 631 5.56 -14.39 -22.50
CA TYR A 631 6.91 -14.39 -21.93
C TYR A 631 7.05 -15.41 -20.81
N ALA A 632 8.13 -16.19 -20.84
CA ALA A 632 8.51 -17.05 -19.74
C ALA A 632 9.97 -16.79 -19.32
N ALA A 633 10.24 -16.96 -18.04
CA ALA A 633 11.61 -16.91 -17.51
C ALA A 633 11.75 -17.72 -16.22
N GLY A 634 12.96 -18.15 -15.97
CA GLY A 634 13.29 -18.92 -14.76
C GLY A 634 13.11 -18.10 -13.48
N ILE A 635 13.32 -16.77 -13.50
CA ILE A 635 13.17 -15.93 -12.32
C ILE A 635 12.05 -14.92 -12.53
N VAL A 636 12.14 -13.97 -13.45
CA VAL A 636 11.15 -12.91 -13.66
C VAL A 636 10.74 -12.83 -15.13
N ALA A 637 9.44 -12.99 -15.44
CA ALA A 637 9.00 -12.97 -16.84
C ALA A 637 8.88 -11.55 -17.40
N LEU A 638 8.39 -10.60 -16.64
CA LEU A 638 8.19 -9.19 -17.05
C LEU A 638 8.48 -8.24 -15.89
N ASN A 639 8.90 -7.03 -16.21
CA ASN A 639 8.87 -5.90 -15.29
C ASN A 639 8.36 -4.62 -15.97
N VAL A 640 7.90 -3.68 -15.17
CA VAL A 640 7.59 -2.32 -15.62
C VAL A 640 8.86 -1.46 -15.73
N VAL A 641 8.77 -0.27 -16.35
CA VAL A 641 9.89 0.68 -16.45
C VAL A 641 10.28 1.19 -15.06
N HIS A 642 11.58 1.09 -14.75
CA HIS A 642 12.19 1.64 -13.54
C HIS A 642 13.06 2.86 -13.90
N ASN A 643 13.63 3.56 -12.91
CA ASN A 643 14.53 4.69 -13.10
C ASN A 643 15.91 4.40 -12.51
N ASN A 644 16.90 5.28 -12.76
CA ASN A 644 18.25 5.08 -12.27
C ASN A 644 18.38 5.16 -10.73
N ALA A 645 17.48 5.88 -10.06
CA ALA A 645 17.50 6.01 -8.61
C ALA A 645 16.90 4.78 -7.91
N THR A 646 15.88 4.17 -8.52
CA THR A 646 15.24 2.95 -8.03
C THR A 646 15.19 1.90 -9.14
N PRO A 647 16.34 1.28 -9.50
CA PRO A 647 16.37 0.26 -10.54
C PRO A 647 15.65 -1.01 -10.09
N PHE A 648 15.14 -1.76 -11.07
CA PHE A 648 14.78 -3.16 -10.81
C PHE A 648 16.03 -4.02 -10.78
N VAL A 649 16.26 -4.75 -9.69
CA VAL A 649 17.48 -5.53 -9.50
C VAL A 649 17.17 -7.02 -9.47
N ILE A 650 17.86 -7.81 -10.32
CA ILE A 650 17.93 -9.27 -10.22
C ILE A 650 19.40 -9.62 -9.92
N ASP A 651 19.66 -10.09 -8.72
CA ASP A 651 21.03 -10.30 -8.27
C ASP A 651 21.25 -11.67 -7.63
N SER A 652 22.36 -12.33 -7.98
CA SER A 652 22.73 -13.61 -7.40
C SER A 652 21.62 -14.68 -7.52
N CYS A 653 20.92 -14.72 -8.66
CA CYS A 653 19.82 -15.62 -8.91
C CYS A 653 20.19 -16.66 -9.99
N TYR A 654 19.59 -17.87 -9.92
CA TYR A 654 19.80 -18.83 -10.97
C TYR A 654 18.55 -19.63 -11.35
N ASN A 655 18.54 -20.11 -12.60
CA ASN A 655 17.56 -21.05 -13.10
C ASN A 655 18.20 -22.39 -13.43
N ALA A 656 17.61 -23.47 -12.90
CA ALA A 656 17.91 -24.85 -13.21
C ALA A 656 16.64 -25.65 -13.60
N GLY A 657 15.51 -24.94 -13.73
CA GLY A 657 14.24 -25.53 -14.19
C GLY A 657 14.02 -25.29 -15.68
N THR A 658 13.28 -26.19 -16.33
CA THR A 658 12.88 -26.05 -17.74
C THR A 658 11.96 -24.85 -17.93
N VAL A 659 12.25 -24.01 -18.92
CA VAL A 659 11.40 -22.85 -19.27
C VAL A 659 10.87 -23.03 -20.68
N LEU A 660 9.54 -22.89 -20.87
CA LEU A 660 8.86 -23.19 -22.12
C LEU A 660 7.93 -22.08 -22.59
N VAL A 661 8.02 -21.73 -23.87
CA VAL A 661 7.02 -20.92 -24.59
C VAL A 661 6.71 -21.57 -25.93
N PRO A 662 5.61 -22.36 -26.07
CA PRO A 662 5.29 -23.06 -27.31
C PRO A 662 4.89 -22.13 -28.47
N SER A 663 4.50 -20.88 -28.17
CA SER A 663 4.01 -19.92 -29.18
C SER A 663 5.12 -19.38 -30.06
N THR A 664 4.82 -19.16 -31.34
CA THR A 664 5.74 -18.54 -32.30
C THR A 664 5.96 -17.05 -32.09
N SER A 665 5.08 -16.38 -31.35
CA SER A 665 5.21 -14.96 -30.97
C SER A 665 5.81 -14.75 -29.58
N GLY A 666 6.18 -15.81 -28.89
CA GLY A 666 6.67 -15.79 -27.52
C GLY A 666 8.14 -15.40 -27.40
N SER A 667 8.54 -15.07 -26.17
CA SER A 667 9.90 -14.73 -25.79
C SER A 667 10.31 -15.49 -24.55
N LEU A 668 11.55 -15.94 -24.48
CA LEU A 668 12.04 -16.87 -23.47
C LEU A 668 13.41 -16.45 -22.95
N GLY A 669 13.54 -16.34 -21.63
CA GLY A 669 14.84 -16.12 -20.98
C GLY A 669 15.10 -17.16 -19.88
N GLY A 670 16.32 -17.66 -19.80
CA GLY A 670 16.68 -18.59 -18.74
C GLY A 670 16.49 -18.00 -17.35
N VAL A 671 16.85 -16.72 -17.16
CA VAL A 671 16.67 -15.99 -15.90
C VAL A 671 15.56 -14.94 -16.02
N ALA A 672 15.65 -14.05 -17.00
CA ALA A 672 14.76 -12.93 -17.13
C ALA A 672 14.11 -12.87 -18.53
N GLY A 673 12.82 -12.57 -18.59
CA GLY A 673 12.05 -12.50 -19.84
C GLY A 673 12.18 -11.13 -20.53
N ASN A 674 11.08 -10.38 -20.61
CA ASN A 674 11.10 -9.06 -21.22
C ASN A 674 11.32 -7.98 -20.14
N MET A 675 12.54 -7.46 -20.08
CA MET A 675 12.96 -6.48 -19.10
C MET A 675 12.95 -5.08 -19.70
N LEU A 676 12.23 -4.17 -19.06
CA LEU A 676 12.13 -2.77 -19.49
C LEU A 676 13.23 -1.90 -18.86
N ALA A 677 13.27 -0.61 -19.22
CA ALA A 677 14.32 0.30 -18.81
C ALA A 677 14.49 0.41 -17.27
N GLY A 678 15.74 0.53 -16.81
CA GLY A 678 16.10 0.58 -15.40
C GLY A 678 16.34 -0.79 -14.77
N THR A 679 16.52 -1.85 -15.56
CA THR A 679 16.79 -3.19 -15.04
C THR A 679 18.30 -3.40 -14.88
N ARG A 680 18.72 -3.93 -13.71
CA ARG A 680 20.10 -4.38 -13.44
C ARG A 680 20.10 -5.86 -13.08
N ILE A 681 20.82 -6.64 -13.87
CA ILE A 681 20.96 -8.09 -13.69
C ILE A 681 22.43 -8.38 -13.43
N SER A 682 22.72 -8.99 -12.28
CA SER A 682 24.11 -9.27 -11.88
C SER A 682 24.25 -10.63 -11.20
N ARG A 683 25.40 -11.28 -11.41
CA ARG A 683 25.77 -12.56 -10.78
C ARG A 683 24.70 -13.65 -10.95
N CYS A 684 24.01 -13.62 -12.10
CA CYS A 684 22.93 -14.55 -12.39
C CYS A 684 23.34 -15.59 -13.44
N TYR A 685 22.79 -16.79 -13.34
CA TYR A 685 23.10 -17.82 -14.32
C TYR A 685 21.94 -18.74 -14.64
N ASN A 686 22.02 -19.37 -15.81
CA ASN A 686 21.11 -20.41 -16.26
C ASN A 686 21.87 -21.68 -16.64
N VAL A 687 21.43 -22.81 -16.12
CA VAL A 687 22.03 -24.13 -16.43
C VAL A 687 21.11 -25.02 -17.26
N SER A 688 19.86 -24.64 -17.46
CA SER A 688 18.88 -25.43 -18.21
C SER A 688 18.80 -24.98 -19.67
N ASP A 689 18.43 -25.91 -20.55
CA ASP A 689 18.15 -25.60 -21.94
C ASP A 689 16.99 -24.63 -22.08
N VAL A 690 17.12 -23.70 -23.02
CA VAL A 690 16.16 -22.66 -23.32
C VAL A 690 15.73 -22.78 -24.77
N SER A 691 14.52 -23.34 -25.01
CA SER A 691 14.06 -23.63 -26.37
C SER A 691 12.63 -23.15 -26.61
N THR A 692 12.40 -22.46 -27.72
CA THR A 692 11.08 -22.01 -28.14
C THR A 692 10.99 -21.82 -29.66
N ASN A 693 9.78 -21.86 -30.20
CA ASN A 693 9.48 -21.41 -31.56
C ASN A 693 9.30 -19.88 -31.66
N GLY A 694 9.56 -19.17 -30.57
CA GLY A 694 9.42 -17.72 -30.48
C GLY A 694 10.64 -16.93 -30.98
N SER A 695 10.54 -15.61 -30.96
CA SER A 695 11.45 -14.71 -31.65
C SER A 695 12.62 -14.19 -30.82
N TYR A 696 12.43 -14.03 -29.50
CA TYR A 696 13.47 -13.46 -28.64
C TYR A 696 13.87 -14.48 -27.58
N VAL A 697 15.08 -14.99 -27.66
CA VAL A 697 15.54 -16.08 -26.81
C VAL A 697 16.93 -15.79 -26.28
N GLY A 698 17.08 -15.78 -24.96
CA GLY A 698 18.38 -15.59 -24.32
C GLY A 698 18.63 -16.59 -23.22
N GLY A 699 19.84 -17.09 -23.12
CA GLY A 699 20.21 -18.01 -22.06
C GLY A 699 20.03 -17.39 -20.67
N VAL A 700 20.24 -16.07 -20.54
CA VAL A 700 19.99 -15.32 -19.32
C VAL A 700 18.78 -14.39 -19.51
N VAL A 701 18.78 -13.52 -20.49
CA VAL A 701 17.72 -12.51 -20.70
C VAL A 701 17.14 -12.64 -22.11
N SER A 702 15.83 -12.76 -22.22
CA SER A 702 15.16 -12.77 -23.51
C SER A 702 15.32 -11.43 -24.24
N ARG A 703 14.83 -10.36 -23.61
CA ARG A 703 14.85 -9.01 -24.15
C ARG A 703 15.16 -8.00 -23.07
N LEU A 704 16.08 -7.08 -23.34
CA LEU A 704 16.40 -5.95 -22.49
C LEU A 704 16.18 -4.65 -23.27
N VAL A 705 15.32 -3.80 -22.77
CA VAL A 705 15.00 -2.50 -23.35
C VAL A 705 15.54 -1.41 -22.43
N SER A 706 16.24 -0.43 -23.01
CA SER A 706 16.65 0.79 -22.33
C SER A 706 16.10 2.01 -23.06
N ASN A 707 16.11 3.15 -22.43
CA ASN A 707 15.80 4.44 -23.07
C ASN A 707 16.95 5.44 -22.89
N ALA A 708 16.83 6.62 -23.46
CA ALA A 708 17.92 7.61 -23.48
C ALA A 708 18.40 8.08 -22.09
N THR A 709 17.61 7.91 -21.06
CA THR A 709 17.87 8.47 -19.72
C THR A 709 17.99 7.42 -18.61
N VAL A 710 17.56 6.18 -18.87
CA VAL A 710 17.48 5.14 -17.87
C VAL A 710 18.31 3.92 -18.28
N PHE A 711 19.34 3.63 -17.50
CA PHE A 711 20.31 2.58 -17.78
C PHE A 711 19.80 1.18 -17.44
N SER A 712 20.18 0.20 -18.27
CA SER A 712 19.97 -1.22 -17.98
C SER A 712 21.29 -1.97 -18.13
N THR A 713 21.57 -2.91 -17.24
CA THR A 713 22.86 -3.62 -17.23
C THR A 713 22.69 -5.13 -17.07
N ILE A 714 23.57 -5.91 -17.71
CA ILE A 714 23.77 -7.33 -17.47
C ILE A 714 25.26 -7.53 -17.15
N THR A 715 25.60 -7.95 -15.95
CA THR A 715 27.01 -8.10 -15.54
C THR A 715 27.25 -9.38 -14.78
N ASP A 716 28.42 -9.97 -14.95
CA ASP A 716 28.87 -11.13 -14.19
C ASP A 716 27.91 -12.33 -14.29
N CYS A 717 27.29 -12.51 -15.48
CA CYS A 717 26.28 -13.51 -15.73
C CYS A 717 26.75 -14.60 -16.71
N TYR A 718 26.23 -15.82 -16.57
CA TYR A 718 26.59 -16.88 -17.53
C TYR A 718 25.44 -17.81 -17.88
N ASN A 719 25.57 -18.51 -19.00
CA ASN A 719 24.68 -19.54 -19.46
C ASN A 719 25.43 -20.82 -19.80
N GLU A 720 24.93 -21.96 -19.31
CA GLU A 720 25.46 -23.30 -19.63
C GLU A 720 24.50 -24.09 -20.55
N GLY A 721 23.19 -23.81 -20.47
CA GLY A 721 22.18 -24.53 -21.26
C GLY A 721 22.20 -24.18 -22.74
N ALA A 722 21.79 -25.09 -23.59
CA ALA A 722 21.55 -24.83 -25.01
C ALA A 722 20.42 -23.83 -25.23
N VAL A 723 20.61 -22.90 -26.18
CA VAL A 723 19.61 -21.85 -26.49
C VAL A 723 19.15 -22.00 -27.92
N THR A 724 17.85 -22.30 -28.10
CA THR A 724 17.24 -22.51 -29.43
C THR A 724 16.03 -21.59 -29.61
N GLY A 725 15.99 -20.88 -30.73
CA GLY A 725 14.88 -19.99 -31.09
C GLY A 725 14.80 -19.68 -32.57
N THR A 726 13.90 -18.77 -32.94
CA THR A 726 13.72 -18.45 -34.38
C THR A 726 14.54 -17.23 -34.81
N MET A 727 14.43 -16.07 -34.17
CA MET A 727 15.00 -14.83 -34.72
C MET A 727 16.19 -14.29 -33.93
N HIS A 728 15.99 -13.77 -32.73
CA HIS A 728 17.04 -13.13 -31.93
C HIS A 728 17.48 -14.10 -30.84
N VAL A 729 18.52 -14.86 -31.08
CA VAL A 729 18.98 -15.94 -30.22
C VAL A 729 20.39 -15.64 -29.71
N GLY A 730 20.53 -15.54 -28.39
CA GLY A 730 21.82 -15.23 -27.77
C GLY A 730 22.09 -16.01 -26.49
N GLY A 731 23.35 -16.34 -26.24
CA GLY A 731 23.76 -17.09 -25.05
C GLY A 731 23.46 -16.32 -23.74
N ILE A 732 23.60 -15.01 -23.76
CA ILE A 732 23.27 -14.14 -22.63
C ILE A 732 21.97 -13.38 -22.89
N VAL A 733 21.87 -12.67 -23.98
CA VAL A 733 20.69 -11.86 -24.28
C VAL A 733 20.18 -12.06 -25.70
N GLY A 734 18.90 -12.37 -25.86
CA GLY A 734 18.28 -12.50 -27.19
C GLY A 734 18.32 -11.17 -27.94
N ASN A 735 17.76 -10.13 -27.34
CA ASN A 735 17.71 -8.80 -27.93
C ASN A 735 17.95 -7.71 -26.89
N ALA A 736 19.04 -6.97 -26.99
CA ALA A 736 19.27 -5.73 -26.26
C ALA A 736 19.01 -4.54 -27.17
N THR A 737 17.93 -3.78 -26.92
CA THR A 737 17.53 -2.62 -27.73
C THR A 737 17.57 -1.34 -26.91
N VAL A 738 17.94 -0.26 -27.56
CA VAL A 738 17.97 1.09 -26.98
C VAL A 738 17.11 2.01 -27.83
N THR A 739 16.22 2.74 -27.17
CA THR A 739 15.49 3.86 -27.78
C THR A 739 16.17 5.17 -27.34
N GLY A 740 17.14 5.69 -28.13
CA GLY A 740 17.97 6.86 -27.79
C GLY A 740 19.46 6.54 -27.67
N SER A 741 20.27 7.41 -27.06
CA SER A 741 21.72 7.26 -26.91
C SER A 741 22.09 6.46 -25.62
N ASP A 742 22.99 5.50 -25.78
CA ASP A 742 24.04 5.03 -24.85
C ASP A 742 23.67 4.45 -23.45
N SER A 743 22.66 3.60 -23.30
CA SER A 743 22.24 3.19 -21.95
C SER A 743 22.11 1.70 -21.65
N THR A 744 22.63 0.81 -22.50
CA THR A 744 22.72 -0.62 -22.19
C THR A 744 24.16 -1.09 -22.08
N TYR A 745 24.48 -1.86 -21.05
CA TYR A 745 25.81 -2.38 -20.79
C TYR A 745 25.77 -3.88 -20.49
N VAL A 746 26.58 -4.66 -21.19
CA VAL A 746 26.75 -6.11 -21.00
C VAL A 746 28.22 -6.38 -20.75
N ALA A 747 28.57 -6.84 -19.55
CA ALA A 747 29.97 -7.02 -19.20
C ALA A 747 30.25 -8.27 -18.35
N ARG A 748 31.45 -8.83 -18.52
CA ARG A 748 31.95 -9.98 -17.77
C ARG A 748 30.97 -11.15 -17.79
N CYS A 749 30.38 -11.36 -18.99
CA CYS A 749 29.39 -12.43 -19.19
C CYS A 749 29.96 -13.51 -20.12
N TYR A 750 29.56 -14.74 -19.89
CA TYR A 750 30.03 -15.82 -20.78
C TYR A 750 28.94 -16.84 -21.07
N ASN A 751 29.06 -17.48 -22.23
CA ASN A 751 28.17 -18.55 -22.68
C ASN A 751 28.99 -19.82 -22.96
N LEU A 752 28.50 -20.94 -22.38
CA LEU A 752 29.06 -22.27 -22.61
C LEU A 752 28.12 -23.15 -23.46
N GLY A 753 26.82 -22.84 -23.47
CA GLY A 753 25.82 -23.61 -24.20
C GLY A 753 25.82 -23.33 -25.70
N THR A 754 25.33 -24.29 -26.49
CA THR A 754 25.14 -24.14 -27.93
C THR A 754 24.01 -23.16 -28.24
N ILE A 755 24.18 -22.36 -29.31
CA ILE A 755 23.20 -21.36 -29.75
C ILE A 755 22.67 -21.78 -31.14
N THR A 756 21.34 -21.85 -31.27
CA THR A 756 20.71 -22.23 -32.56
C THR A 756 19.57 -21.26 -32.92
N SER A 757 19.69 -20.56 -34.06
CA SER A 757 18.60 -19.81 -34.67
C SER A 757 18.07 -20.52 -35.90
N THR A 758 16.75 -20.78 -35.95
CA THR A 758 16.10 -21.58 -37.00
C THR A 758 15.47 -20.79 -38.12
N ASN A 759 15.45 -19.48 -38.09
CA ASN A 759 14.82 -18.62 -39.13
C ASN A 759 15.81 -18.32 -40.28
N GLU A 760 15.50 -18.81 -41.44
CA GLU A 760 16.35 -18.65 -42.63
C GLU A 760 16.45 -17.23 -43.17
N LYS A 761 15.42 -16.41 -42.98
CA LYS A 761 15.35 -15.03 -43.54
C LYS A 761 15.89 -13.98 -42.59
N ASN A 762 15.47 -14.02 -41.33
CA ASN A 762 15.70 -12.95 -40.34
C ASN A 762 16.31 -13.48 -39.04
N GLY A 763 17.01 -14.63 -39.08
CA GLY A 763 17.66 -15.20 -37.93
C GLY A 763 18.93 -14.42 -37.54
N PHE A 764 19.04 -14.07 -36.26
CA PHE A 764 20.22 -13.46 -35.64
C PHE A 764 20.70 -14.40 -34.52
N ALA A 765 21.84 -15.02 -34.67
CA ALA A 765 22.44 -15.91 -33.69
C ALA A 765 23.79 -15.37 -33.21
N GLY A 766 23.97 -15.24 -31.91
CA GLY A 766 25.23 -14.79 -31.32
C GLY A 766 25.56 -15.44 -29.99
N GLY A 767 26.81 -15.75 -29.78
CA GLY A 767 27.27 -16.43 -28.55
C GLY A 767 26.95 -15.65 -27.27
N ILE A 768 27.00 -14.31 -27.32
CA ILE A 768 26.57 -13.43 -26.23
C ILE A 768 25.19 -12.84 -26.52
N GLY A 769 24.96 -12.31 -27.71
CA GLY A 769 23.66 -11.74 -28.00
C GLY A 769 23.20 -11.90 -29.45
N GLY A 770 21.91 -12.21 -29.65
CA GLY A 770 21.32 -12.27 -30.99
C GLY A 770 21.36 -10.92 -31.68
N THR A 771 20.81 -9.91 -31.03
CA THR A 771 20.93 -8.49 -31.43
C THR A 771 21.45 -7.66 -30.24
N LEU A 772 22.55 -7.00 -30.43
CA LEU A 772 23.19 -6.15 -29.43
C LEU A 772 23.23 -4.68 -29.88
N LYS A 773 22.45 -3.83 -29.26
CA LYS A 773 22.59 -2.36 -29.29
C LYS A 773 23.06 -1.90 -27.91
N ALA A 774 24.24 -2.37 -27.51
CA ALA A 774 24.78 -2.23 -26.17
C ALA A 774 26.30 -2.05 -26.20
N PHE A 775 26.88 -1.48 -25.16
CA PHE A 775 28.30 -1.64 -24.86
C PHE A 775 28.54 -3.05 -24.36
N VAL A 776 29.49 -3.75 -24.95
CA VAL A 776 29.85 -5.13 -24.60
C VAL A 776 31.31 -5.21 -24.24
N GLU A 777 31.64 -5.72 -23.05
CA GLU A 777 32.98 -5.70 -22.52
C GLU A 777 33.28 -6.99 -21.76
N ASP A 778 34.51 -7.51 -21.92
CA ASP A 778 35.01 -8.67 -21.19
C ASP A 778 34.08 -9.90 -21.25
N CYS A 779 33.48 -10.15 -22.43
CA CYS A 779 32.55 -11.24 -22.62
C CYS A 779 33.16 -12.34 -23.54
N TYR A 780 32.83 -13.60 -23.29
CA TYR A 780 33.29 -14.65 -24.16
C TYR A 780 32.26 -15.74 -24.41
N ASN A 781 32.39 -16.40 -25.56
CA ASN A 781 31.56 -17.54 -25.94
C ASN A 781 32.44 -18.77 -26.21
N VAL A 782 32.02 -19.90 -25.63
CA VAL A 782 32.67 -21.22 -25.86
C VAL A 782 31.74 -22.14 -26.66
N GLY A 783 30.44 -21.99 -26.51
CA GLY A 783 29.42 -22.81 -27.20
C GLY A 783 29.40 -22.54 -28.71
N ASP A 784 29.09 -23.58 -29.49
CA ASP A 784 28.92 -23.46 -30.94
C ASP A 784 27.70 -22.56 -31.27
N VAL A 785 27.81 -21.74 -32.30
CA VAL A 785 26.74 -20.87 -32.76
C VAL A 785 26.30 -21.28 -34.16
N THR A 786 25.06 -21.72 -34.32
CA THR A 786 24.46 -22.11 -35.58
C THR A 786 23.25 -21.25 -35.92
N GLY A 787 23.18 -20.73 -37.14
CA GLY A 787 22.04 -19.98 -37.60
C GLY A 787 21.62 -20.37 -39.01
N ALA A 788 20.33 -20.61 -39.24
CA ALA A 788 19.76 -20.78 -40.57
C ALA A 788 19.73 -19.48 -41.39
N GLY A 789 19.77 -18.34 -40.74
CA GLY A 789 19.83 -16.99 -41.34
C GLY A 789 21.24 -16.49 -41.63
N LYS A 790 21.31 -15.27 -42.18
CA LYS A 790 22.58 -14.62 -42.62
C LYS A 790 23.36 -13.93 -41.50
N ASN A 791 22.77 -13.72 -40.37
CA ASN A 791 23.36 -12.94 -39.28
C ASN A 791 23.78 -13.85 -38.11
N VAL A 792 24.94 -14.44 -38.26
CA VAL A 792 25.50 -15.40 -37.27
C VAL A 792 26.92 -14.94 -36.87
N GLY A 793 27.13 -14.80 -35.58
CA GLY A 793 28.45 -14.35 -35.05
C GLY A 793 28.79 -14.98 -33.73
N GLY A 794 30.08 -15.22 -33.48
CA GLY A 794 30.58 -15.85 -32.26
C GLY A 794 30.23 -15.04 -31.00
N ILE A 795 30.11 -13.72 -31.10
CA ILE A 795 29.69 -12.82 -30.00
C ILE A 795 28.29 -12.24 -30.27
N ALA A 796 28.06 -11.61 -31.40
CA ALA A 796 26.79 -10.98 -31.75
C ALA A 796 26.33 -11.40 -33.13
N GLY A 797 25.04 -11.80 -33.28
CA GLY A 797 24.41 -11.98 -34.58
C GLY A 797 24.25 -10.66 -35.34
N TYR A 798 23.90 -9.60 -34.63
CA TYR A 798 23.80 -8.26 -35.15
C TYR A 798 24.19 -7.20 -34.13
N ASN A 799 25.12 -6.33 -34.52
CA ASN A 799 25.46 -5.13 -33.75
C ASN A 799 24.98 -3.89 -34.52
N GLY A 800 23.85 -3.35 -34.16
CA GLY A 800 23.12 -2.31 -34.89
C GLY A 800 23.43 -0.87 -34.50
N SER A 801 24.53 -0.61 -33.82
CA SER A 801 24.88 0.73 -33.36
C SER A 801 26.19 1.22 -33.96
N GLN A 802 26.17 2.35 -34.65
CA GLN A 802 27.38 2.97 -35.22
C GLN A 802 28.36 3.55 -34.16
N SER A 803 27.91 3.64 -32.88
CA SER A 803 28.70 4.27 -31.80
C SER A 803 29.03 3.36 -30.64
N LYS A 804 28.61 2.07 -30.66
CA LYS A 804 28.79 1.18 -29.51
C LYS A 804 29.84 0.11 -29.78
N ALA A 805 30.82 0.09 -28.90
CA ALA A 805 32.00 -0.72 -29.09
C ALA A 805 31.92 -2.05 -28.33
N MET A 806 32.51 -3.09 -28.88
CA MET A 806 32.81 -4.33 -28.20
C MET A 806 34.29 -4.32 -27.83
N TYR A 807 34.60 -4.52 -26.58
CA TYR A 807 35.97 -4.52 -26.05
C TYR A 807 36.30 -5.86 -25.38
N ARG A 808 37.46 -6.37 -25.63
CA ARG A 808 37.98 -7.57 -24.95
C ARG A 808 36.99 -8.74 -24.96
N CYS A 809 36.34 -8.96 -26.11
CA CYS A 809 35.41 -10.08 -26.30
C CYS A 809 36.02 -11.12 -27.24
N PHE A 810 35.88 -12.39 -26.96
CA PHE A 810 36.38 -13.45 -27.82
C PHE A 810 35.41 -14.65 -27.94
N ASN A 811 35.53 -15.39 -29.01
CA ASN A 811 34.78 -16.60 -29.29
C ASN A 811 35.72 -17.77 -29.55
N VAL A 812 35.43 -18.91 -28.94
CA VAL A 812 36.15 -20.18 -29.11
C VAL A 812 35.28 -21.20 -29.88
N GLY A 813 33.94 -21.12 -29.72
CA GLY A 813 33.02 -22.05 -30.35
C GLY A 813 32.95 -21.91 -31.90
N ASN A 814 32.55 -22.95 -32.58
CA ASN A 814 32.37 -22.91 -34.02
C ASN A 814 31.18 -22.03 -34.40
N VAL A 815 31.31 -21.30 -35.53
CA VAL A 815 30.24 -20.41 -36.00
C VAL A 815 29.78 -20.94 -37.39
N THR A 816 28.55 -21.38 -37.48
CA THR A 816 27.95 -21.90 -38.71
C THR A 816 26.72 -21.10 -39.13
N GLY A 817 26.76 -20.47 -40.31
CA GLY A 817 25.65 -19.70 -40.89
C GLY A 817 25.30 -20.13 -42.29
N ALA A 818 24.08 -19.82 -42.75
CA ALA A 818 23.69 -20.03 -44.13
C ALA A 818 24.52 -19.16 -45.10
N VAL A 819 25.22 -19.76 -46.01
CA VAL A 819 26.01 -19.05 -47.05
C VAL A 819 25.03 -18.63 -48.14
N SER A 820 24.73 -17.32 -48.28
CA SER A 820 24.19 -16.77 -49.49
C SER A 820 25.37 -16.41 -50.41
N TYR A 821 25.49 -17.13 -51.54
CA TYR A 821 26.49 -16.88 -52.56
C TYR A 821 26.33 -15.48 -53.19
N THR A 822 26.83 -14.43 -52.55
CA THR A 822 27.14 -13.14 -53.19
C THR A 822 28.32 -12.54 -52.49
N HIS A 823 29.54 -12.72 -53.08
CA HIS A 823 30.79 -12.04 -52.81
C HIS A 823 31.39 -12.13 -51.38
N LEU A 824 31.94 -13.29 -51.06
CA LEU A 824 33.02 -13.37 -50.10
C LEU A 824 34.26 -12.65 -50.71
N ARG A 825 34.46 -11.37 -50.34
CA ARG A 825 35.80 -10.80 -50.37
C ARG A 825 36.58 -11.40 -49.22
N ALA A 826 37.59 -12.16 -49.55
CA ALA A 826 38.64 -12.66 -48.61
C ALA A 826 39.39 -11.47 -48.01
N HIS A 827 38.84 -10.92 -46.91
CA HIS A 827 39.50 -9.82 -46.16
C HIS A 827 39.38 -9.85 -44.67
N GLU A 828 38.96 -10.96 -44.13
CA GLU A 828 38.80 -11.05 -42.64
C GLU A 828 39.44 -12.28 -41.97
N THR A 829 40.48 -12.82 -42.56
CA THR A 829 41.30 -13.86 -41.88
C THR A 829 42.52 -13.28 -41.17
N GLY A 830 42.35 -12.21 -40.44
CA GLY A 830 43.56 -11.65 -39.81
C GLY A 830 43.37 -10.69 -38.64
N ARG A 831 42.17 -10.49 -38.13
CA ARG A 831 41.97 -9.52 -37.06
C ARG A 831 41.03 -9.90 -35.94
N ASN A 832 40.75 -11.16 -35.74
CA ASN A 832 39.92 -11.63 -34.60
C ASN A 832 40.77 -12.20 -33.45
N LEU A 833 41.96 -11.75 -33.27
CA LEU A 833 42.80 -11.96 -32.09
C LEU A 833 43.19 -10.60 -31.54
N VAL A 834 42.26 -9.92 -30.87
CA VAL A 834 42.50 -9.04 -29.71
C VAL A 834 41.24 -8.88 -28.92
#